data_594115f5b991202ee81d3fec3db32e39
#
_entry.id   594115f5b991202ee81d3fec3db32e39
#
_cell.length_a   1.000
_cell.length_b   1.000
_cell.length_c   1.000
_cell.angle_alpha   90.00
_cell.angle_beta   90.00
_cell.angle_gamma   90.00
#
_symmetry.space_group_name_H-M   'P 1'
#
loop_
_entity.id
_entity.type
_entity.pdbx_description
1 polymer ?
#
loop_
_entity_poly.entity_id
_entity_poly.type
_entity_poly.pdbx_seq_one_letter_code
_entity_poly.pdbx_strand_id
1 'polypeptide(L)'
;MESKTYIHGHNKKEIRTKALEEIYNHKELPSSILDTLNLDVYSKANSFYDRLNRAMNKSFVDNKIILSNEQVECIEMLSKGNLFISAPTSFGKTFIALEYISRYIETLNNIVFIVPTISLMNEIRKKCFHYFGDEYVCITSEAELDKNLDNSKKIMILVPERINTKKIREYLNDVSIDFAVYDEIYKLNVTMDIDKDNSRLIIMNQTYKYLIENAKKLLLLGPFIKDVSFERSNIKIQKYITNLNLVYNEIKNLDNDNYLNNNTKKQFVYFKSPKSITNYLKGYEKNLSILKDVDYDNEIVKWMIENVHKDWGYIDFLKKGIGIHHGNTPIFLRKYIEEEYSNGFIKTILCTSTLIEGINTPTNKLIVYDTPRSVFELNNLIGRVGRLNINSPTKGEIYFLTEETKEMYSPDEWIELNILYEQEELLSSNKEDESLYLEKKPDMDVNSSIDNVKRQLKDIFHIEYKEVLELGIEFNVLKKFLEKYNEVTNKKSDFKIINLIKFDIIPGKKQYLSGLKIKKYSFWEEGSKEEYLEIDPVYLLLVSTSGIKGVIDRFEQKYPDANKADINLFIDTVFKADEFIKFQLSKIIPVFTLFDNYNLLDKEKNKTFIQCVHLIETYGNIAEGYERILEDMGFPNEDILLIINEIQKYETEVGTERKIMKLIDSRIYDKLSPFGKRIIESYNNY
;
A
#
# COMPACT_ATOMS: atom_id res chain seq x y z
N MET A 1 39.85 17.82 11.07
CA MET A 1 38.54 18.23 10.53
C MET A 1 37.40 17.38 11.07
N GLU A 2 37.65 16.26 11.73
CA GLU A 2 36.59 15.32 12.23
C GLU A 2 35.99 15.70 13.61
N SER A 3 36.61 16.58 14.37
CA SER A 3 36.12 16.95 15.71
C SER A 3 35.08 18.06 15.75
N LYS A 4 34.79 18.75 14.65
CA LYS A 4 33.74 19.79 14.56
C LYS A 4 32.36 19.27 14.30
N THR A 5 32.19 18.03 13.80
CA THR A 5 30.91 17.44 13.37
C THR A 5 30.12 16.86 14.56
N TYR A 6 30.75 16.46 15.64
CA TYR A 6 30.10 15.76 16.76
C TYR A 6 29.44 16.68 17.81
N ILE A 7 29.88 17.90 17.95
CA ILE A 7 29.39 18.84 18.97
C ILE A 7 28.14 19.61 18.48
N HIS A 8 27.90 19.65 17.17
CA HIS A 8 26.80 20.45 16.57
C HIS A 8 25.46 19.71 16.37
N GLY A 9 25.38 18.38 16.51
CA GLY A 9 24.17 17.63 16.12
C GLY A 9 22.94 17.92 17.00
N HIS A 10 23.05 17.78 18.29
CA HIS A 10 21.90 17.97 19.21
C HIS A 10 21.49 19.44 19.33
N ASN A 11 22.45 20.34 19.43
CA ASN A 11 22.18 21.76 19.54
C ASN A 11 21.58 22.34 18.25
N LYS A 12 22.03 21.84 17.08
CA LYS A 12 21.49 22.28 15.77
C LYS A 12 20.02 21.88 15.58
N LYS A 13 19.62 20.68 16.04
CA LYS A 13 18.23 20.20 15.96
C LYS A 13 17.28 21.04 16.80
N GLU A 14 17.64 21.31 18.06
CA GLU A 14 16.83 22.15 18.95
C GLU A 14 16.68 23.57 18.43
N ILE A 15 17.78 24.16 17.92
CA ILE A 15 17.75 25.49 17.33
C ILE A 15 16.87 25.51 16.07
N ARG A 16 16.96 24.48 15.24
CA ARG A 16 16.12 24.31 14.05
C ARG A 16 14.65 24.22 14.43
N THR A 17 14.31 23.44 15.45
CA THR A 17 12.91 23.32 15.93
C THR A 17 12.35 24.67 16.38
N LYS A 18 13.14 25.46 17.15
CA LYS A 18 12.77 26.82 17.55
C LYS A 18 12.62 27.77 16.35
N ALA A 19 13.53 27.69 15.39
CA ALA A 19 13.47 28.48 14.17
C ALA A 19 12.20 28.15 13.35
N LEU A 20 11.86 26.87 13.21
CA LEU A 20 10.61 26.42 12.58
C LEU A 20 9.40 26.94 13.34
N GLU A 21 9.40 26.87 14.68
CA GLU A 21 8.32 27.43 15.49
C GLU A 21 8.11 28.93 15.22
N GLU A 22 9.19 29.70 15.11
CA GLU A 22 9.11 31.13 14.78
C GLU A 22 8.58 31.37 13.37
N ILE A 23 9.05 30.61 12.37
CA ILE A 23 8.56 30.67 10.99
C ILE A 23 7.04 30.39 10.95
N TYR A 24 6.61 29.33 11.65
CA TYR A 24 5.21 28.95 11.71
C TYR A 24 4.35 29.89 12.58
N ASN A 25 4.97 30.75 13.38
CA ASN A 25 4.34 31.91 14.04
C ASN A 25 4.43 33.18 13.19
N HIS A 26 4.72 33.03 11.87
CA HIS A 26 4.82 34.12 10.90
C HIS A 26 5.92 35.16 11.20
N LYS A 27 6.98 34.75 11.90
CA LYS A 27 8.18 35.58 12.06
C LYS A 27 9.16 35.38 10.92
N GLU A 28 9.73 36.47 10.44
CA GLU A 28 10.79 36.42 9.44
C GLU A 28 12.14 36.21 10.14
N LEU A 29 12.91 35.22 9.63
CA LEU A 29 14.26 34.98 10.10
C LEU A 29 15.27 35.43 9.03
N PRO A 30 16.45 35.92 9.42
CA PRO A 30 17.53 36.22 8.48
C PRO A 30 17.94 35.04 7.63
N SER A 31 18.18 35.26 6.34
CA SER A 31 18.61 34.20 5.39
C SER A 31 19.86 33.46 5.88
N SER A 32 20.82 34.15 6.50
CA SER A 32 22.02 33.53 7.05
C SER A 32 21.72 32.50 8.16
N ILE A 33 20.69 32.70 8.95
CA ILE A 33 20.23 31.75 9.96
C ILE A 33 19.54 30.56 9.27
N LEU A 34 18.68 30.84 8.28
CA LEU A 34 17.98 29.80 7.53
C LEU A 34 18.96 28.86 6.80
N ASP A 35 19.98 29.42 6.14
CA ASP A 35 21.04 28.65 5.47
C ASP A 35 21.84 27.79 6.47
N THR A 36 22.24 28.37 7.61
CA THR A 36 22.98 27.63 8.64
C THR A 36 22.18 26.45 9.21
N LEU A 37 20.86 26.57 9.25
CA LEU A 37 19.96 25.57 9.78
C LEU A 37 19.42 24.61 8.70
N ASN A 38 19.81 24.78 7.45
CA ASN A 38 19.26 24.07 6.27
C ASN A 38 17.73 24.30 6.11
N LEU A 39 17.28 25.50 6.42
CA LEU A 39 15.91 25.96 6.23
C LEU A 39 15.80 26.97 5.07
N ASP A 40 16.73 26.91 4.14
CA ASP A 40 16.88 27.78 2.98
C ASP A 40 15.60 27.87 2.13
N VAL A 41 14.80 26.81 2.11
CA VAL A 41 13.50 26.79 1.43
C VAL A 41 12.53 27.87 1.93
N TYR A 42 12.69 28.35 3.17
CA TYR A 42 11.90 29.43 3.77
C TYR A 42 12.48 30.82 3.54
N SER A 43 13.67 30.92 2.91
CA SER A 43 14.27 32.22 2.60
C SER A 43 13.39 33.00 1.62
N LYS A 44 13.13 34.26 1.93
CA LYS A 44 12.54 35.19 0.97
C LYS A 44 13.66 35.73 0.09
N ALA A 45 13.43 35.86 -1.22
CA ALA A 45 14.43 36.32 -2.20
C ALA A 45 14.84 37.80 -2.02
N ASN A 46 15.24 38.18 -0.81
CA ASN A 46 15.50 39.57 -0.41
C ASN A 46 16.90 40.06 -0.84
N SER A 47 17.89 39.16 -0.88
CA SER A 47 19.26 39.47 -1.32
C SER A 47 19.53 38.94 -2.73
N PHE A 48 20.62 39.42 -3.35
CA PHE A 48 21.10 38.85 -4.62
C PHE A 48 21.49 37.39 -4.45
N TYR A 49 22.15 37.06 -3.34
CA TYR A 49 22.54 35.69 -3.02
C TYR A 49 21.35 34.76 -2.90
N ASP A 50 20.29 35.15 -2.17
CA ASP A 50 19.07 34.37 -2.03
C ASP A 50 18.40 34.10 -3.40
N ARG A 51 18.36 35.12 -4.25
CA ARG A 51 17.81 34.97 -5.62
C ARG A 51 18.63 34.01 -6.46
N LEU A 52 19.96 34.08 -6.36
CA LEU A 52 20.87 33.19 -7.08
C LEU A 52 20.70 31.75 -6.57
N ASN A 53 20.73 31.54 -5.25
CA ASN A 53 20.56 30.23 -4.65
C ASN A 53 19.21 29.59 -5.06
N ARG A 54 18.13 30.35 -4.98
CA ARG A 54 16.79 29.88 -5.44
C ARG A 54 16.76 29.56 -6.94
N ALA A 55 17.47 30.32 -7.76
CA ALA A 55 17.56 30.05 -9.20
C ALA A 55 18.34 28.75 -9.48
N MET A 56 19.42 28.51 -8.73
CA MET A 56 20.24 27.29 -8.87
C MET A 56 19.52 26.03 -8.34
N ASN A 57 18.71 26.19 -7.30
CA ASN A 57 17.98 25.09 -6.67
C ASN A 57 16.57 24.86 -7.27
N LYS A 58 16.26 25.53 -8.38
CA LYS A 58 14.98 25.37 -9.07
C LYS A 58 14.83 23.94 -9.60
N SER A 59 13.66 23.34 -9.33
CA SER A 59 13.36 22.00 -9.80
C SER A 59 13.22 21.95 -11.33
N PHE A 60 13.70 20.86 -11.91
CA PHE A 60 13.51 20.54 -13.33
C PHE A 60 12.14 19.89 -13.59
N VAL A 61 11.55 19.26 -12.55
CA VAL A 61 10.22 18.66 -12.64
C VAL A 61 9.12 19.70 -12.65
N ASP A 62 9.18 20.65 -11.71
CA ASP A 62 8.24 21.78 -11.61
C ASP A 62 8.99 23.04 -11.21
N ASN A 63 9.00 24.00 -12.11
CA ASN A 63 9.75 25.25 -11.94
C ASN A 63 9.24 26.15 -10.80
N LYS A 64 8.10 25.84 -10.20
CA LYS A 64 7.57 26.53 -9.01
C LYS A 64 8.18 25.99 -7.72
N ILE A 65 8.79 24.80 -7.76
CA ILE A 65 9.39 24.14 -6.60
C ILE A 65 10.87 24.54 -6.52
N ILE A 66 11.30 24.89 -5.32
CA ILE A 66 12.70 25.14 -4.97
C ILE A 66 13.17 24.00 -4.09
N LEU A 67 14.20 23.30 -4.52
CA LEU A 67 14.85 22.23 -3.75
C LEU A 67 15.62 22.81 -2.57
N SER A 68 15.64 22.10 -1.47
CA SER A 68 16.59 22.39 -0.38
C SER A 68 18.03 22.01 -0.79
N ASN A 69 19.00 22.64 -0.17
CA ASN A 69 20.41 22.31 -0.40
C ASN A 69 20.70 20.81 -0.14
N GLU A 70 20.08 20.22 0.89
CA GLU A 70 20.22 18.78 1.18
C GLU A 70 19.59 17.89 0.08
N GLN A 71 18.49 18.31 -0.53
CA GLN A 71 17.91 17.58 -1.68
C GLN A 71 18.81 17.65 -2.91
N VAL A 72 19.41 18.82 -3.18
CA VAL A 72 20.40 18.99 -4.26
C VAL A 72 21.63 18.09 -4.01
N GLU A 73 22.14 18.05 -2.79
CA GLU A 73 23.25 17.17 -2.42
C GLU A 73 22.92 15.69 -2.65
N CYS A 74 21.72 15.25 -2.29
CA CYS A 74 21.25 13.89 -2.58
C CYS A 74 21.27 13.58 -4.08
N ILE A 75 20.81 14.51 -4.93
CA ILE A 75 20.81 14.35 -6.38
C ILE A 75 22.22 14.27 -6.94
N GLU A 76 23.15 15.08 -6.43
CA GLU A 76 24.56 15.04 -6.80
C GLU A 76 25.23 13.73 -6.38
N MET A 77 24.95 13.23 -5.18
CA MET A 77 25.44 11.94 -4.74
C MET A 77 24.90 10.80 -5.60
N LEU A 78 23.61 10.85 -5.92
CA LEU A 78 22.96 9.87 -6.80
C LEU A 78 23.56 9.89 -8.21
N SER A 79 23.94 11.04 -8.73
CA SER A 79 24.62 11.13 -10.04
C SER A 79 25.95 10.36 -10.06
N LYS A 80 26.67 10.32 -8.93
CA LYS A 80 27.98 9.69 -8.78
C LYS A 80 27.93 8.17 -8.51
N GLY A 81 26.80 7.65 -7.98
CA GLY A 81 26.69 6.22 -7.64
C GLY A 81 25.33 5.85 -7.06
N ASN A 82 25.21 4.60 -6.61
CA ASN A 82 24.02 4.15 -5.91
C ASN A 82 23.88 4.88 -4.57
N LEU A 83 22.64 5.17 -4.16
CA LEU A 83 22.38 5.98 -2.98
C LEU A 83 21.26 5.37 -2.13
N PHE A 84 21.48 5.34 -0.83
CA PHE A 84 20.45 5.14 0.18
C PHE A 84 20.16 6.47 0.89
N ILE A 85 18.89 6.85 0.96
CA ILE A 85 18.43 8.05 1.67
C ILE A 85 17.54 7.63 2.83
N SER A 86 17.95 8.00 4.05
CA SER A 86 17.12 7.97 5.24
C SER A 86 16.83 9.39 5.71
N ALA A 87 15.55 9.75 5.71
CA ALA A 87 15.11 11.09 6.09
C ALA A 87 13.66 11.05 6.61
N PRO A 88 13.21 12.02 7.40
CA PRO A 88 11.80 12.15 7.77
C PRO A 88 10.88 12.13 6.56
N THR A 89 9.61 11.78 6.78
CA THR A 89 8.62 11.66 5.69
C THR A 89 8.38 12.97 4.94
N SER A 90 8.56 14.11 5.61
CA SER A 90 8.43 15.46 5.04
C SER A 90 9.59 15.90 4.15
N PHE A 91 10.67 15.12 4.07
CA PHE A 91 11.90 15.48 3.32
C PHE A 91 11.72 15.49 1.80
N GLY A 92 10.71 14.82 1.26
CA GLY A 92 10.49 14.72 -0.18
C GLY A 92 11.34 13.68 -0.89
N LYS A 93 11.63 12.56 -0.23
CA LYS A 93 12.48 11.46 -0.78
C LYS A 93 12.06 11.01 -2.18
N THR A 94 10.78 10.72 -2.39
CA THR A 94 10.23 10.30 -3.70
C THR A 94 10.38 11.39 -4.76
N PHE A 95 10.30 12.67 -4.36
CA PHE A 95 10.50 13.79 -5.28
C PHE A 95 11.93 13.88 -5.80
N ILE A 96 12.93 13.48 -5.01
CA ILE A 96 14.34 13.37 -5.45
C ILE A 96 14.47 12.37 -6.61
N ALA A 97 13.73 11.26 -6.57
CA ALA A 97 13.72 10.30 -7.67
C ALA A 97 13.14 10.91 -8.96
N LEU A 98 12.01 11.64 -8.85
CA LEU A 98 11.40 12.33 -9.99
C LEU A 98 12.32 13.41 -10.54
N GLU A 99 12.95 14.19 -9.70
CA GLU A 99 13.93 15.21 -10.08
C GLU A 99 15.14 14.61 -10.80
N TYR A 100 15.65 13.46 -10.34
CA TYR A 100 16.73 12.74 -11.00
C TYR A 100 16.30 12.29 -12.40
N ILE A 101 15.10 11.74 -12.56
CA ILE A 101 14.54 11.34 -13.86
C ILE A 101 14.47 12.54 -14.81
N SER A 102 13.96 13.68 -14.34
CA SER A 102 13.84 14.89 -15.15
C SER A 102 15.18 15.40 -15.65
N ARG A 103 16.22 15.36 -14.78
CA ARG A 103 17.57 15.81 -15.15
C ARG A 103 18.27 14.90 -16.15
N TYR A 104 17.94 13.61 -16.17
CA TYR A 104 18.58 12.59 -17.00
C TYR A 104 17.61 11.96 -18.01
N ILE A 105 16.54 12.67 -18.36
CA ILE A 105 15.44 12.19 -19.20
C ILE A 105 15.92 11.65 -20.56
N GLU A 106 16.95 12.24 -21.12
CA GLU A 106 17.51 11.85 -22.43
C GLU A 106 18.27 10.50 -22.37
N THR A 107 18.76 10.10 -21.22
CA THR A 107 19.63 8.93 -21.07
C THR A 107 18.97 7.74 -20.41
N LEU A 108 17.83 7.95 -19.75
CA LEU A 108 17.10 6.91 -19.05
C LEU A 108 15.98 6.39 -19.96
N ASN A 109 15.97 5.08 -20.23
CA ASN A 109 14.92 4.43 -21.03
C ASN A 109 14.02 3.51 -20.20
N ASN A 110 14.61 2.68 -19.35
CA ASN A 110 13.87 1.74 -18.50
C ASN A 110 14.08 2.08 -17.03
N ILE A 111 13.02 2.58 -16.43
CA ILE A 111 12.98 2.99 -15.02
C ILE A 111 12.05 2.06 -14.26
N VAL A 112 12.47 1.61 -13.09
CA VAL A 112 11.68 0.72 -12.23
C VAL A 112 11.50 1.35 -10.86
N PHE A 113 10.23 1.55 -10.44
CA PHE A 113 9.86 1.90 -9.08
C PHE A 113 9.27 0.69 -8.38
N ILE A 114 9.82 0.31 -7.24
CA ILE A 114 9.22 -0.67 -6.35
C ILE A 114 8.63 0.05 -5.15
N VAL A 115 7.35 -0.18 -4.94
CA VAL A 115 6.56 0.44 -3.88
C VAL A 115 5.76 -0.60 -3.09
N PRO A 116 5.55 -0.41 -1.78
CA PRO A 116 4.97 -1.45 -0.95
C PRO A 116 3.45 -1.64 -1.12
N THR A 117 2.73 -0.67 -1.69
CA THR A 117 1.26 -0.73 -1.77
C THR A 117 0.73 -0.25 -3.11
N ILE A 118 -0.43 -0.78 -3.51
CA ILE A 118 -1.16 -0.37 -4.71
C ILE A 118 -1.56 1.12 -4.63
N SER A 119 -1.87 1.61 -3.43
CA SER A 119 -2.21 3.03 -3.24
C SER A 119 -1.04 3.95 -3.59
N LEU A 120 0.17 3.62 -3.10
CA LEU A 120 1.39 4.37 -3.42
C LEU A 120 1.78 4.19 -4.91
N MET A 121 1.57 2.99 -5.46
CA MET A 121 1.77 2.72 -6.90
C MET A 121 0.94 3.69 -7.75
N ASN A 122 -0.34 3.83 -7.45
CA ASN A 122 -1.22 4.75 -8.17
C ASN A 122 -0.87 6.22 -7.97
N GLU A 123 -0.42 6.61 -6.77
CA GLU A 123 0.05 7.98 -6.52
C GLU A 123 1.28 8.31 -7.37
N ILE A 124 2.26 7.41 -7.38
CA ILE A 124 3.49 7.60 -8.19
C ILE A 124 3.15 7.55 -9.68
N ARG A 125 2.25 6.65 -10.10
CA ARG A 125 1.76 6.57 -11.47
C ARG A 125 1.17 7.90 -11.94
N LYS A 126 0.27 8.52 -11.15
CA LYS A 126 -0.29 9.84 -11.49
C LYS A 126 0.79 10.91 -11.63
N LYS A 127 1.76 10.93 -10.69
CA LYS A 127 2.88 11.88 -10.76
C LYS A 127 3.76 11.65 -11.98
N CYS A 128 4.14 10.39 -12.25
CA CYS A 128 4.95 10.06 -13.42
C CYS A 128 4.23 10.40 -14.71
N PHE A 129 2.95 10.11 -14.82
CA PHE A 129 2.15 10.48 -15.96
C PHE A 129 2.06 12.01 -16.14
N HIS A 130 1.80 12.73 -15.05
CA HIS A 130 1.72 14.20 -15.10
C HIS A 130 3.03 14.86 -15.56
N TYR A 131 4.18 14.39 -15.03
CA TYR A 131 5.46 15.03 -15.32
C TYR A 131 6.17 14.48 -16.56
N PHE A 132 5.93 13.23 -16.91
CA PHE A 132 6.72 12.50 -17.92
C PHE A 132 5.86 11.75 -18.95
N GLY A 133 4.54 11.90 -18.94
CA GLY A 133 3.64 11.13 -19.80
C GLY A 133 3.84 11.40 -21.31
N ASP A 134 4.50 12.49 -21.68
CA ASP A 134 4.86 12.76 -23.07
C ASP A 134 6.10 11.97 -23.55
N GLU A 135 6.98 11.59 -22.63
CA GLU A 135 8.23 10.89 -22.92
C GLU A 135 8.18 9.40 -22.58
N TYR A 136 7.45 9.03 -21.52
CA TYR A 136 7.40 7.69 -20.98
C TYR A 136 5.99 7.12 -20.96
N VAL A 137 5.92 5.79 -21.10
CA VAL A 137 4.71 5.03 -20.79
C VAL A 137 4.81 4.47 -19.39
N CYS A 138 3.77 4.66 -18.57
CA CYS A 138 3.66 4.08 -17.25
C CYS A 138 3.16 2.63 -17.35
N ILE A 139 3.86 1.70 -16.72
CA ILE A 139 3.55 0.28 -16.70
C ILE A 139 3.37 -0.17 -15.25
N THR A 140 2.25 -0.77 -14.91
CA THR A 140 1.98 -1.31 -13.57
C THR A 140 1.65 -2.80 -13.57
N SER A 141 1.52 -3.40 -14.75
CA SER A 141 1.14 -4.82 -14.91
C SER A 141 1.68 -5.41 -16.20
N GLU A 142 1.64 -6.76 -16.31
CA GLU A 142 1.99 -7.49 -17.53
C GLU A 142 1.12 -7.08 -18.73
N ALA A 143 -0.18 -6.88 -18.50
CA ALA A 143 -1.10 -6.50 -19.56
C ALA A 143 -0.78 -5.12 -20.19
N GLU A 144 -0.26 -4.18 -19.39
CA GLU A 144 0.24 -2.90 -19.92
C GLU A 144 1.57 -3.08 -20.65
N LEU A 145 2.44 -3.93 -20.13
CA LEU A 145 3.73 -4.21 -20.74
C LEU A 145 3.53 -4.81 -22.14
N ASP A 146 2.70 -5.84 -22.28
CA ASP A 146 2.43 -6.51 -23.56
C ASP A 146 1.94 -5.55 -24.65
N LYS A 147 1.12 -4.58 -24.28
CA LYS A 147 0.57 -3.58 -25.23
C LYS A 147 1.53 -2.42 -25.54
N ASN A 148 2.63 -2.31 -24.81
CA ASN A 148 3.57 -1.21 -24.93
C ASN A 148 5.01 -1.68 -25.12
N LEU A 149 5.23 -2.90 -25.62
CA LEU A 149 6.58 -3.45 -25.88
C LEU A 149 7.40 -2.57 -26.84
N ASP A 150 6.78 -2.04 -27.86
CA ASP A 150 7.43 -1.22 -28.90
C ASP A 150 7.83 0.18 -28.44
N ASN A 151 7.35 0.64 -27.27
CA ASN A 151 7.70 1.96 -26.77
C ASN A 151 9.12 1.95 -26.20
N SER A 152 9.93 2.93 -26.58
CA SER A 152 11.35 2.99 -26.24
C SER A 152 11.59 3.36 -24.77
N LYS A 153 10.74 4.21 -24.17
CA LYS A 153 10.90 4.68 -22.78
C LYS A 153 9.75 4.25 -21.91
N LYS A 154 10.07 3.59 -20.81
CA LYS A 154 9.09 3.04 -19.85
C LYS A 154 9.43 3.38 -18.41
N ILE A 155 8.42 3.74 -17.63
CA ILE A 155 8.48 3.79 -16.16
C ILE A 155 7.59 2.66 -15.64
N MET A 156 8.21 1.62 -15.11
CA MET A 156 7.52 0.52 -14.46
C MET A 156 7.34 0.84 -12.99
N ILE A 157 6.10 0.94 -12.53
CA ILE A 157 5.77 1.23 -11.14
C ILE A 157 5.08 -0.02 -10.59
N LEU A 158 5.78 -0.80 -9.79
CA LEU A 158 5.38 -2.16 -9.45
C LEU A 158 5.36 -2.36 -7.93
N VAL A 159 4.43 -3.18 -7.47
CA VAL A 159 4.55 -3.81 -6.15
C VAL A 159 5.49 -5.03 -6.26
N PRO A 160 6.14 -5.46 -5.18
CA PRO A 160 7.11 -6.57 -5.22
C PRO A 160 6.56 -7.86 -5.85
N GLU A 161 5.28 -8.12 -5.67
CA GLU A 161 4.61 -9.29 -6.24
C GLU A 161 4.61 -9.27 -7.78
N ARG A 162 4.47 -8.09 -8.38
CA ARG A 162 4.33 -7.93 -9.84
C ARG A 162 5.66 -7.98 -10.59
N ILE A 163 6.76 -7.51 -9.99
CA ILE A 163 8.07 -7.62 -10.65
C ILE A 163 8.49 -9.08 -10.81
N ASN A 164 7.98 -9.99 -9.96
CA ASN A 164 8.30 -11.41 -10.00
C ASN A 164 7.41 -12.22 -10.96
N THR A 165 6.46 -11.58 -11.66
CA THR A 165 5.68 -12.26 -12.69
C THR A 165 6.54 -12.58 -13.92
N LYS A 166 6.18 -13.68 -14.62
CA LYS A 166 7.03 -14.24 -15.69
C LYS A 166 7.36 -13.23 -16.77
N LYS A 167 6.36 -12.56 -17.34
CA LYS A 167 6.56 -11.65 -18.48
C LYS A 167 7.35 -10.41 -18.10
N ILE A 168 7.12 -9.83 -16.91
CA ILE A 168 7.89 -8.68 -16.44
C ILE A 168 9.34 -9.08 -16.22
N ARG A 169 9.59 -10.28 -15.64
CA ARG A 169 10.94 -10.80 -15.45
C ARG A 169 11.67 -11.06 -16.76
N GLU A 170 11.00 -11.72 -17.71
CA GLU A 170 11.56 -11.96 -19.05
C GLU A 170 11.94 -10.64 -19.71
N TYR A 171 11.03 -9.68 -19.73
CA TYR A 171 11.31 -8.35 -20.28
C TYR A 171 12.49 -7.65 -19.59
N LEU A 172 12.51 -7.62 -18.26
CA LEU A 172 13.57 -6.96 -17.50
C LEU A 172 14.93 -7.66 -17.61
N ASN A 173 14.97 -8.94 -17.94
CA ASN A 173 16.20 -9.68 -18.22
C ASN A 173 16.75 -9.36 -19.63
N ASP A 174 15.88 -9.05 -20.58
CA ASP A 174 16.26 -8.69 -21.96
C ASP A 174 16.66 -7.23 -22.11
N VAL A 175 16.21 -6.36 -21.21
CA VAL A 175 16.52 -4.93 -21.25
C VAL A 175 17.39 -4.51 -20.06
N SER A 176 18.15 -3.42 -20.25
CA SER A 176 18.91 -2.84 -19.14
C SER A 176 18.01 -1.95 -18.29
N ILE A 177 17.99 -2.16 -16.97
CA ILE A 177 17.36 -1.24 -16.02
C ILE A 177 18.31 -0.06 -15.79
N ASP A 178 17.98 1.10 -16.34
CA ASP A 178 18.87 2.27 -16.25
C ASP A 178 18.82 2.91 -14.85
N PHE A 179 17.62 2.95 -14.26
CA PHE A 179 17.41 3.48 -12.91
C PHE A 179 16.35 2.70 -12.16
N ALA A 180 16.66 2.27 -10.94
CA ALA A 180 15.73 1.62 -10.05
C ALA A 180 15.56 2.39 -8.75
N VAL A 181 14.33 2.50 -8.27
CA VAL A 181 13.96 3.08 -6.99
C VAL A 181 13.26 2.03 -6.16
N TYR A 182 13.73 1.79 -4.93
CA TYR A 182 13.06 0.95 -3.96
C TYR A 182 12.60 1.81 -2.79
N ASP A 183 11.30 2.02 -2.67
CA ASP A 183 10.72 2.86 -1.62
C ASP A 183 10.32 2.03 -0.39
N GLU A 184 10.34 2.66 0.78
CA GLU A 184 10.01 2.07 2.09
C GLU A 184 10.85 0.81 2.41
N ILE A 185 12.18 0.92 2.20
CA ILE A 185 13.14 -0.20 2.35
C ILE A 185 13.12 -0.86 3.74
N TYR A 186 12.63 -0.18 4.79
CA TYR A 186 12.49 -0.75 6.13
C TYR A 186 11.59 -1.99 6.18
N LYS A 187 10.71 -2.16 5.20
CA LYS A 187 9.87 -3.34 5.08
C LYS A 187 10.64 -4.62 4.71
N LEU A 188 11.90 -4.49 4.33
CA LEU A 188 12.82 -5.63 4.15
C LEU A 188 13.34 -6.18 5.49
N ASN A 189 13.12 -5.46 6.60
CA ASN A 189 13.61 -5.88 7.91
C ASN A 189 12.72 -6.95 8.52
N VAL A 190 13.29 -8.10 8.77
CA VAL A 190 12.61 -9.26 9.36
C VAL A 190 12.01 -8.96 10.74
N THR A 191 12.61 -8.06 11.51
CA THR A 191 12.16 -7.71 12.86
C THR A 191 10.98 -6.74 12.90
N MET A 192 10.65 -6.09 11.77
CA MET A 192 9.60 -5.07 11.72
C MET A 192 8.22 -5.60 11.32
N ASP A 193 8.16 -6.71 10.61
CA ASP A 193 6.90 -7.29 10.17
C ASP A 193 6.41 -8.32 11.19
N ILE A 194 5.83 -7.82 12.28
CA ILE A 194 5.18 -8.62 13.33
C ILE A 194 3.88 -9.26 12.81
N ASP A 195 3.36 -8.83 11.66
CA ASP A 195 2.22 -9.45 11.00
C ASP A 195 2.65 -10.68 10.18
N LYS A 196 2.61 -11.74 10.79
CA LYS A 196 2.35 -13.19 10.53
C LYS A 196 2.41 -13.78 9.12
N ASP A 197 2.79 -13.05 8.07
CA ASP A 197 2.94 -13.57 6.72
C ASP A 197 4.33 -13.27 6.14
N ASN A 198 5.27 -14.21 6.32
CA ASN A 198 6.65 -14.08 5.82
C ASN A 198 6.75 -14.20 4.28
N SER A 199 5.68 -14.62 3.58
CA SER A 199 5.73 -14.76 2.12
C SER A 199 6.01 -13.44 1.43
N ARG A 200 5.37 -12.38 1.90
CA ARG A 200 5.57 -11.05 1.34
C ARG A 200 6.98 -10.52 1.59
N LEU A 201 7.54 -10.78 2.77
CA LEU A 201 8.91 -10.40 3.10
C LEU A 201 9.91 -11.10 2.17
N ILE A 202 9.68 -12.38 1.86
CA ILE A 202 10.52 -13.15 0.91
C ILE A 202 10.46 -12.50 -0.47
N ILE A 203 9.28 -12.22 -0.99
CA ILE A 203 9.09 -11.59 -2.31
C ILE A 203 9.77 -10.21 -2.35
N MET A 204 9.64 -9.42 -1.29
CA MET A 204 10.28 -8.10 -1.17
C MET A 204 11.81 -8.20 -1.20
N ASN A 205 12.39 -9.15 -0.48
CA ASN A 205 13.84 -9.38 -0.47
C ASN A 205 14.34 -9.94 -1.81
N GLN A 206 13.59 -10.85 -2.46
CA GLN A 206 13.90 -11.32 -3.82
C GLN A 206 13.91 -10.18 -4.83
N THR A 207 12.93 -9.28 -4.73
CA THR A 207 12.87 -8.07 -5.56
C THR A 207 14.07 -7.16 -5.33
N TYR A 208 14.43 -6.93 -4.07
CA TYR A 208 15.61 -6.14 -3.70
C TYR A 208 16.89 -6.75 -4.28
N LYS A 209 17.10 -8.05 -4.08
CA LYS A 209 18.25 -8.78 -4.64
C LYS A 209 18.33 -8.63 -6.16
N TYR A 210 17.21 -8.83 -6.84
CA TYR A 210 17.15 -8.70 -8.31
C TYR A 210 17.55 -7.30 -8.77
N LEU A 211 17.07 -6.24 -8.13
CA LEU A 211 17.42 -4.87 -8.52
C LEU A 211 18.88 -4.55 -8.26
N ILE A 212 19.46 -5.02 -7.15
CA ILE A 212 20.88 -4.86 -6.88
C ILE A 212 21.75 -5.49 -7.97
N GLU A 213 21.36 -6.66 -8.46
CA GLU A 213 22.14 -7.40 -9.46
C GLU A 213 21.97 -6.85 -10.89
N ASN A 214 20.82 -6.21 -11.20
CA ASN A 214 20.46 -5.88 -12.59
C ASN A 214 20.30 -4.38 -12.89
N ALA A 215 20.22 -3.51 -11.89
CA ALA A 215 20.06 -2.07 -12.14
C ALA A 215 21.43 -1.36 -12.26
N LYS A 216 21.59 -0.52 -13.29
CA LYS A 216 22.79 0.33 -13.44
C LYS A 216 22.90 1.37 -12.33
N LYS A 217 21.79 1.91 -11.89
CA LYS A 217 21.68 2.92 -10.84
C LYS A 217 20.56 2.56 -9.90
N LEU A 218 20.81 2.63 -8.59
CA LEU A 218 19.86 2.24 -7.55
C LEU A 218 19.71 3.36 -6.53
N LEU A 219 18.45 3.70 -6.22
CA LEU A 219 18.06 4.60 -5.15
C LEU A 219 17.18 3.85 -4.14
N LEU A 220 17.62 3.80 -2.91
CA LEU A 220 16.90 3.16 -1.79
C LEU A 220 16.37 4.24 -0.86
N LEU A 221 15.10 4.18 -0.52
CA LEU A 221 14.42 5.19 0.28
C LEU A 221 13.78 4.58 1.53
N GLY A 222 13.96 5.26 2.67
CA GLY A 222 13.32 4.87 3.92
C GLY A 222 13.23 6.03 4.92
N PRO A 223 12.24 6.03 5.82
CA PRO A 223 12.16 7.00 6.91
C PRO A 223 12.88 6.47 8.15
N PHE A 224 13.44 7.35 8.96
CA PHE A 224 13.90 7.09 10.33
C PHE A 224 14.84 5.87 10.49
N ILE A 225 15.73 5.63 9.53
CA ILE A 225 16.73 4.55 9.59
C ILE A 225 18.07 5.17 9.95
N LYS A 226 18.61 4.76 11.09
CA LYS A 226 19.88 5.25 11.64
C LYS A 226 21.07 4.66 10.91
N ASP A 227 21.00 3.39 10.57
CA ASP A 227 22.01 2.69 9.79
C ASP A 227 21.40 1.49 9.05
N VAL A 228 22.04 1.10 7.96
CA VAL A 228 21.66 -0.07 7.18
C VAL A 228 22.90 -0.85 6.83
N SER A 229 22.89 -2.16 7.08
CA SER A 229 23.91 -3.08 6.62
C SER A 229 23.52 -3.65 5.26
N PHE A 230 24.38 -3.45 4.26
CA PHE A 230 24.28 -4.05 2.93
C PHE A 230 25.27 -5.22 2.81
N GLU A 231 25.40 -6.01 3.86
CA GLU A 231 26.32 -7.13 3.90
C GLU A 231 26.08 -8.09 2.74
N ARG A 232 27.17 -8.58 2.15
CA ARG A 232 27.18 -9.55 1.03
C ARG A 232 26.81 -9.00 -0.35
N SER A 233 26.48 -7.74 -0.52
CA SER A 233 26.40 -7.14 -1.86
C SER A 233 27.79 -6.62 -2.28
N ASN A 234 28.27 -6.99 -3.47
CA ASN A 234 29.50 -6.42 -4.06
C ASN A 234 29.30 -4.98 -4.56
N ILE A 235 28.13 -4.39 -4.31
CA ILE A 235 27.75 -3.09 -4.85
C ILE A 235 27.99 -2.02 -3.79
N LYS A 236 28.71 -0.98 -4.17
CA LYS A 236 28.92 0.19 -3.31
C LYS A 236 27.69 1.08 -3.32
N ILE A 237 27.04 1.24 -2.15
CA ILE A 237 25.90 2.13 -1.92
C ILE A 237 26.35 3.24 -0.97
N GLN A 238 26.23 4.50 -1.42
CA GLN A 238 26.45 5.67 -0.59
C GLN A 238 25.27 5.83 0.36
N LYS A 239 25.51 6.33 1.58
CA LYS A 239 24.45 6.55 2.58
C LYS A 239 24.29 8.04 2.82
N TYR A 240 23.08 8.56 2.71
CA TYR A 240 22.70 9.89 3.12
C TYR A 240 21.64 9.79 4.22
N ILE A 241 22.00 10.16 5.42
CA ILE A 241 21.15 10.05 6.61
C ILE A 241 21.01 11.45 7.20
N THR A 242 19.77 11.95 7.22
CA THR A 242 19.48 13.29 7.73
C THR A 242 18.24 13.32 8.63
N ASN A 243 18.32 14.09 9.69
CA ASN A 243 17.18 14.41 10.55
C ASN A 243 16.50 15.73 10.18
N LEU A 244 16.71 16.23 8.96
CA LEU A 244 16.10 17.47 8.49
C LEU A 244 14.59 17.28 8.40
N ASN A 245 13.89 17.88 9.33
CA ASN A 245 12.45 18.06 9.28
C ASN A 245 12.14 19.51 8.90
N LEU A 246 11.38 19.70 7.84
CA LEU A 246 10.96 21.00 7.33
C LEU A 246 9.58 21.44 7.85
N VAL A 247 8.94 20.61 8.67
CA VAL A 247 7.59 20.86 9.20
C VAL A 247 7.63 20.96 10.72
N TYR A 248 6.88 21.89 11.27
CA TYR A 248 6.73 22.05 12.72
C TYR A 248 5.45 21.39 13.21
N ASN A 249 5.58 20.49 14.18
CA ASN A 249 4.48 19.79 14.83
C ASN A 249 4.49 20.10 16.34
N GLU A 250 3.33 20.45 16.87
CA GLU A 250 3.11 20.75 18.28
C GLU A 250 2.34 19.60 18.94
N ILE A 251 2.88 19.08 20.04
CA ILE A 251 2.19 18.07 20.84
C ILE A 251 1.30 18.78 21.85
N LYS A 252 0.03 18.40 21.88
CA LYS A 252 -0.99 18.97 22.78
C LYS A 252 -1.66 17.89 23.60
N ASN A 253 -2.12 18.24 24.77
CA ASN A 253 -3.01 17.38 25.54
C ASN A 253 -4.44 17.51 25.01
N LEU A 254 -5.18 16.42 25.03
CA LEU A 254 -6.59 16.42 24.64
C LEU A 254 -7.42 16.87 25.83
N ASP A 255 -8.08 18.01 25.70
CA ASP A 255 -8.88 18.60 26.80
C ASP A 255 -10.29 17.99 26.89
N ASN A 256 -10.74 17.22 25.89
CA ASN A 256 -12.10 16.70 25.80
C ASN A 256 -12.23 15.52 24.83
N ASP A 257 -13.07 14.53 25.17
CA ASP A 257 -13.38 13.38 24.30
C ASP A 257 -14.23 13.74 23.06
N ASN A 258 -14.64 14.98 22.94
CA ASN A 258 -15.53 15.46 21.86
C ASN A 258 -14.79 15.98 20.62
N TYR A 259 -13.66 15.36 20.26
CA TYR A 259 -12.82 15.81 19.14
C TYR A 259 -13.47 15.70 17.76
N LEU A 260 -14.50 14.85 17.58
CA LEU A 260 -15.28 14.81 16.33
C LEU A 260 -16.25 15.97 16.19
N ASN A 261 -16.66 16.61 17.27
CA ASN A 261 -17.61 17.72 17.25
C ASN A 261 -16.98 19.05 16.76
N ASN A 262 -15.64 19.14 16.74
CA ASN A 262 -14.92 20.36 16.39
C ASN A 262 -14.27 20.25 15.00
N ASN A 263 -15.10 20.00 13.99
CA ASN A 263 -14.71 19.62 12.63
C ASN A 263 -14.29 20.83 11.74
N THR A 264 -13.55 21.79 12.30
CA THR A 264 -13.11 22.97 11.54
C THR A 264 -11.80 22.76 10.77
N LYS A 265 -10.92 21.88 11.27
CA LYS A 265 -9.63 21.56 10.66
C LYS A 265 -9.63 20.12 10.13
N LYS A 266 -8.87 19.88 9.06
CA LYS A 266 -8.60 18.54 8.56
C LYS A 266 -7.86 17.72 9.61
N GLN A 267 -8.38 16.53 9.96
CA GLN A 267 -7.79 15.67 10.98
C GLN A 267 -7.80 14.17 10.62
N PHE A 268 -6.79 13.46 11.08
CA PHE A 268 -6.77 12.00 11.14
C PHE A 268 -7.00 11.54 12.58
N VAL A 269 -7.76 10.46 12.73
CA VAL A 269 -7.89 9.74 14.00
C VAL A 269 -7.36 8.33 13.76
N TYR A 270 -6.22 8.04 14.36
CA TYR A 270 -5.53 6.76 14.17
C TYR A 270 -6.06 5.70 15.13
N PHE A 271 -6.33 4.52 14.57
CA PHE A 271 -6.67 3.29 15.28
C PHE A 271 -5.73 2.17 14.86
N LYS A 272 -5.37 1.29 15.80
CA LYS A 272 -4.45 0.17 15.51
C LYS A 272 -5.05 -0.94 14.64
N SER A 273 -6.38 -1.00 14.51
CA SER A 273 -7.06 -2.02 13.73
C SER A 273 -8.44 -1.58 13.25
N PRO A 274 -8.96 -2.19 12.15
CA PRO A 274 -10.35 -1.99 11.72
C PRO A 274 -11.37 -2.32 12.80
N LYS A 275 -11.09 -3.34 13.63
CA LYS A 275 -11.96 -3.72 14.75
C LYS A 275 -12.07 -2.61 15.79
N SER A 276 -10.98 -1.90 16.05
CA SER A 276 -10.99 -0.76 16.98
C SER A 276 -11.86 0.37 16.44
N ILE A 277 -11.78 0.68 15.14
CA ILE A 277 -12.68 1.64 14.48
C ILE A 277 -14.14 1.19 14.65
N THR A 278 -14.47 -0.06 14.32
CA THR A 278 -15.85 -0.59 14.45
C THR A 278 -16.37 -0.48 15.89
N ASN A 279 -15.55 -0.77 16.88
CA ASN A 279 -15.95 -0.64 18.30
C ASN A 279 -16.20 0.81 18.69
N TYR A 280 -15.34 1.72 18.24
CA TYR A 280 -15.49 3.16 18.45
C TYR A 280 -16.80 3.67 17.82
N LEU A 281 -17.07 3.29 16.56
CA LEU A 281 -18.26 3.70 15.84
C LEU A 281 -19.55 3.27 16.53
N LYS A 282 -19.62 2.03 17.06
CA LYS A 282 -20.78 1.53 17.82
C LYS A 282 -21.07 2.40 19.04
N GLY A 283 -20.04 2.88 19.75
CA GLY A 283 -20.19 3.80 20.86
C GLY A 283 -20.64 5.20 20.43
N TYR A 284 -20.26 5.61 19.21
CA TYR A 284 -20.46 6.96 18.70
C TYR A 284 -21.79 7.14 17.94
N GLU A 285 -22.45 6.07 17.50
CA GLU A 285 -23.72 6.13 16.75
C GLU A 285 -24.78 6.99 17.45
N LYS A 286 -24.84 6.95 18.79
CA LYS A 286 -25.77 7.78 19.59
C LYS A 286 -25.49 9.27 19.49
N ASN A 287 -24.24 9.65 19.22
CA ASN A 287 -23.79 11.03 19.15
C ASN A 287 -23.82 11.59 17.71
N LEU A 288 -24.04 10.77 16.69
CA LEU A 288 -24.10 11.22 15.29
C LEU A 288 -25.20 12.25 15.04
N SER A 289 -26.32 12.16 15.75
CA SER A 289 -27.44 13.13 15.65
C SER A 289 -27.06 14.55 16.11
N ILE A 290 -25.99 14.68 16.91
CA ILE A 290 -25.48 15.98 17.39
C ILE A 290 -24.68 16.68 16.29
N LEU A 291 -24.06 15.90 15.38
CA LEU A 291 -23.28 16.44 14.28
C LEU A 291 -24.20 16.92 13.16
N LYS A 292 -23.88 18.11 12.61
CA LYS A 292 -24.57 18.63 11.43
C LYS A 292 -24.15 17.84 10.19
N ASP A 293 -25.10 17.64 9.25
CA ASP A 293 -24.76 17.19 7.92
C ASP A 293 -23.88 18.23 7.23
N VAL A 294 -22.91 17.74 6.49
CA VAL A 294 -22.11 18.58 5.58
C VAL A 294 -22.75 18.54 4.19
N ASP A 295 -22.29 19.40 3.32
CA ASP A 295 -22.62 19.29 1.90
C ASP A 295 -21.89 18.04 1.35
N TYR A 296 -22.64 16.96 1.16
CA TYR A 296 -22.11 15.68 0.69
C TYR A 296 -22.66 15.33 -0.70
N ASP A 297 -21.92 14.52 -1.43
CA ASP A 297 -22.32 14.07 -2.76
C ASP A 297 -23.49 13.09 -2.68
N ASN A 298 -24.69 13.59 -3.04
CA ASN A 298 -25.91 12.80 -3.03
C ASN A 298 -25.87 11.62 -4.02
N GLU A 299 -25.15 11.73 -5.13
CA GLU A 299 -25.04 10.66 -6.12
C GLU A 299 -24.20 9.49 -5.57
N ILE A 300 -23.10 9.81 -4.85
CA ILE A 300 -22.29 8.81 -4.15
C ILE A 300 -23.12 8.06 -3.10
N VAL A 301 -23.85 8.79 -2.28
CA VAL A 301 -24.71 8.18 -1.25
C VAL A 301 -25.79 7.31 -1.88
N LYS A 302 -26.43 7.78 -2.95
CA LYS A 302 -27.42 7.02 -3.70
C LYS A 302 -26.82 5.73 -4.27
N TRP A 303 -25.63 5.82 -4.88
CA TRP A 303 -24.92 4.66 -5.40
C TRP A 303 -24.59 3.64 -4.29
N MET A 304 -24.11 4.10 -3.13
CA MET A 304 -23.83 3.23 -1.98
C MET A 304 -25.07 2.49 -1.49
N ILE A 305 -26.21 3.16 -1.46
CA ILE A 305 -27.52 2.56 -1.10
C ILE A 305 -27.92 1.49 -2.12
N GLU A 306 -27.80 1.79 -3.40
CA GLU A 306 -28.23 0.92 -4.49
C GLU A 306 -27.32 -0.31 -4.68
N ASN A 307 -26.01 -0.13 -4.53
CA ASN A 307 -25.00 -1.14 -4.85
C ASN A 307 -24.41 -1.87 -3.61
N VAL A 308 -24.63 -1.36 -2.42
CA VAL A 308 -24.26 -2.03 -1.18
C VAL A 308 -25.46 -2.24 -0.31
N HIS A 309 -25.85 -1.25 0.51
CA HIS A 309 -27.04 -1.36 1.37
C HIS A 309 -27.44 -0.01 1.96
N LYS A 310 -28.75 0.25 2.09
CA LYS A 310 -29.30 1.48 2.70
C LYS A 310 -28.86 1.71 4.16
N ASP A 311 -28.68 0.62 4.92
CA ASP A 311 -28.30 0.66 6.33
C ASP A 311 -26.78 0.53 6.54
N TRP A 312 -25.96 0.69 5.49
CA TRP A 312 -24.52 0.67 5.62
C TRP A 312 -24.03 1.89 6.43
N GLY A 313 -23.48 1.62 7.62
CA GLY A 313 -23.13 2.67 8.59
C GLY A 313 -22.15 3.71 8.07
N TYR A 314 -21.31 3.37 7.09
CA TYR A 314 -20.39 4.32 6.46
C TYR A 314 -21.11 5.50 5.82
N ILE A 315 -22.34 5.31 5.33
CA ILE A 315 -23.18 6.36 4.75
C ILE A 315 -23.47 7.45 5.80
N ASP A 316 -23.82 7.04 7.02
CA ASP A 316 -24.18 7.97 8.09
C ASP A 316 -22.98 8.83 8.52
N PHE A 317 -21.79 8.24 8.55
CA PHE A 317 -20.55 8.97 8.86
C PHE A 317 -20.13 9.88 7.71
N LEU A 318 -20.26 9.42 6.47
CA LEU A 318 -19.93 10.20 5.29
C LEU A 318 -20.76 11.49 5.21
N LYS A 319 -22.08 11.41 5.50
CA LYS A 319 -22.98 12.58 5.59
C LYS A 319 -22.53 13.60 6.62
N LYS A 320 -21.73 13.19 7.60
CA LYS A 320 -21.14 14.08 8.64
C LYS A 320 -19.73 14.56 8.29
N GLY A 321 -19.25 14.29 7.09
CA GLY A 321 -17.89 14.65 6.66
C GLY A 321 -16.80 13.80 7.33
N ILE A 322 -17.15 12.56 7.74
CA ILE A 322 -16.25 11.60 8.36
C ILE A 322 -16.04 10.44 7.40
N GLY A 323 -14.81 10.25 6.95
CA GLY A 323 -14.39 9.11 6.14
C GLY A 323 -13.85 7.98 7.02
N ILE A 324 -14.07 6.73 6.61
CA ILE A 324 -13.54 5.53 7.27
C ILE A 324 -12.58 4.86 6.29
N HIS A 325 -11.30 4.77 6.67
CA HIS A 325 -10.23 4.33 5.79
C HIS A 325 -9.35 3.26 6.44
N HIS A 326 -9.48 2.03 6.00
CA HIS A 326 -8.66 0.89 6.41
C HIS A 326 -8.61 -0.18 5.32
N GLY A 327 -7.83 -1.24 5.49
CA GLY A 327 -7.64 -2.28 4.49
C GLY A 327 -8.94 -2.91 3.95
N ASN A 328 -9.95 -3.09 4.79
CA ASN A 328 -11.23 -3.69 4.36
C ASN A 328 -12.20 -2.66 3.74
N THR A 329 -11.89 -1.37 3.70
CA THR A 329 -12.70 -0.38 2.97
C THR A 329 -12.44 -0.56 1.47
N PRO A 330 -13.47 -0.68 0.62
CA PRO A 330 -13.29 -0.85 -0.83
C PRO A 330 -12.39 0.21 -1.46
N ILE A 331 -11.60 -0.16 -2.45
CA ILE A 331 -10.59 0.72 -3.07
C ILE A 331 -11.26 1.98 -3.63
N PHE A 332 -12.39 1.86 -4.34
CA PHE A 332 -13.12 3.00 -4.89
C PHE A 332 -13.55 4.00 -3.81
N LEU A 333 -14.03 3.49 -2.66
CA LEU A 333 -14.44 4.34 -1.55
C LEU A 333 -13.24 4.96 -0.83
N ARG A 334 -12.13 4.22 -0.68
CA ARG A 334 -10.89 4.79 -0.12
C ARG A 334 -10.41 5.97 -0.96
N LYS A 335 -10.38 5.81 -2.30
CA LYS A 335 -9.97 6.87 -3.23
C LYS A 335 -10.89 8.08 -3.16
N TYR A 336 -12.19 7.87 -3.11
CA TYR A 336 -13.15 8.94 -2.92
C TYR A 336 -12.92 9.71 -1.61
N ILE A 337 -12.72 9.00 -0.49
CA ILE A 337 -12.44 9.61 0.81
C ILE A 337 -11.15 10.44 0.78
N GLU A 338 -10.10 9.92 0.16
CA GLU A 338 -8.82 10.62 -0.02
C GLU A 338 -8.98 11.94 -0.79
N GLU A 339 -9.71 11.89 -1.90
CA GLU A 339 -9.96 13.03 -2.76
C GLU A 339 -10.83 14.09 -2.08
N GLU A 340 -11.95 13.68 -1.49
CA GLU A 340 -12.85 14.59 -0.77
C GLU A 340 -12.19 15.19 0.48
N TYR A 341 -11.29 14.46 1.12
CA TYR A 341 -10.47 15.02 2.19
C TYR A 341 -9.49 16.05 1.64
N SER A 342 -8.88 15.80 0.49
CA SER A 342 -7.97 16.75 -0.17
C SER A 342 -8.72 18.02 -0.57
N ASN A 343 -9.94 17.88 -1.08
CA ASN A 343 -10.81 18.99 -1.47
C ASN A 343 -11.42 19.72 -0.26
N GLY A 344 -11.42 19.09 0.93
CA GLY A 344 -11.89 19.69 2.18
C GLY A 344 -13.38 19.48 2.47
N PHE A 345 -14.09 18.64 1.71
CA PHE A 345 -15.46 18.22 2.01
C PHE A 345 -15.47 17.23 3.18
N ILE A 346 -14.60 16.22 3.16
CA ILE A 346 -14.34 15.39 4.32
C ILE A 346 -13.30 16.09 5.19
N LYS A 347 -13.60 16.25 6.48
CA LYS A 347 -12.73 16.92 7.46
C LYS A 347 -12.03 15.93 8.39
N THR A 348 -12.62 14.78 8.61
CA THR A 348 -12.09 13.77 9.52
C THR A 348 -11.98 12.42 8.80
N ILE A 349 -10.83 11.77 8.93
CA ILE A 349 -10.66 10.37 8.52
C ILE A 349 -10.33 9.53 9.75
N LEU A 350 -11.15 8.50 10.00
CA LEU A 350 -10.84 7.43 10.93
C LEU A 350 -10.01 6.40 10.18
N CYS A 351 -8.77 6.17 10.60
CA CYS A 351 -7.84 5.38 9.80
C CYS A 351 -6.99 4.40 10.62
N THR A 352 -6.44 3.42 9.91
CA THR A 352 -5.36 2.55 10.40
C THR A 352 -4.04 2.90 9.68
N SER A 353 -2.96 2.17 9.98
CA SER A 353 -1.65 2.37 9.34
C SER A 353 -1.70 2.33 7.80
N THR A 354 -2.69 1.67 7.20
CA THR A 354 -2.84 1.61 5.73
C THR A 354 -2.98 2.97 5.04
N LEU A 355 -3.65 3.94 5.69
CA LEU A 355 -3.73 5.31 5.19
C LEU A 355 -2.35 5.98 5.22
N ILE A 356 -1.55 5.65 6.24
CA ILE A 356 -0.28 6.30 6.50
C ILE A 356 0.77 5.85 5.49
N GLU A 357 0.69 4.60 5.06
CA GLU A 357 1.64 3.99 4.13
C GLU A 357 1.38 4.35 2.65
N GLY A 358 0.20 4.85 2.32
CA GLY A 358 -0.25 4.97 0.92
C GLY A 358 -0.64 6.35 0.45
N ILE A 359 -0.66 7.39 1.31
CA ILE A 359 -1.26 8.66 0.90
C ILE A 359 -0.39 9.85 1.26
N ASN A 360 -0.17 10.68 0.26
CA ASN A 360 0.47 11.97 0.41
C ASN A 360 -0.58 13.09 0.70
N THR A 361 -1.57 12.81 1.55
CA THR A 361 -2.63 13.76 1.90
C THR A 361 -2.27 14.52 3.17
N PRO A 362 -2.17 15.85 3.14
CA PRO A 362 -1.80 16.64 4.32
C PRO A 362 -2.94 16.64 5.32
N THR A 363 -2.60 16.43 6.57
CA THR A 363 -3.49 16.72 7.68
C THR A 363 -2.92 17.83 8.55
N ASN A 364 -3.78 18.62 9.16
CA ASN A 364 -3.36 19.63 10.12
C ASN A 364 -3.33 19.09 11.55
N LYS A 365 -4.10 18.01 11.80
CA LYS A 365 -4.28 17.46 13.14
C LYS A 365 -4.27 15.93 13.10
N LEU A 366 -3.57 15.32 14.04
CA LEU A 366 -3.55 13.90 14.28
C LEU A 366 -4.00 13.61 15.71
N ILE A 367 -4.96 12.72 15.86
CA ILE A 367 -5.35 12.16 17.14
C ILE A 367 -4.94 10.71 17.14
N VAL A 368 -4.05 10.32 18.03
CA VAL A 368 -3.62 8.94 18.22
C VAL A 368 -4.55 8.32 19.27
N TYR A 369 -5.57 7.60 18.78
CA TYR A 369 -6.59 6.99 19.63
C TYR A 369 -6.08 5.73 20.31
N ASP A 370 -5.49 4.81 19.56
CA ASP A 370 -4.84 3.60 20.07
C ASP A 370 -3.32 3.76 20.07
N THR A 371 -2.65 3.14 21.04
CA THR A 371 -1.19 3.06 21.06
C THR A 371 -0.67 2.29 19.85
N PRO A 372 0.20 2.87 19.01
CA PRO A 372 0.83 2.19 17.89
C PRO A 372 1.68 1.00 18.35
N ARG A 373 2.06 0.12 17.42
CA ARG A 373 2.82 -1.09 17.73
C ARG A 373 4.28 -0.80 18.07
N SER A 374 4.84 0.29 17.56
CA SER A 374 6.24 0.68 17.76
C SER A 374 6.44 2.19 17.70
N VAL A 375 7.53 2.66 18.28
CA VAL A 375 7.98 4.07 18.16
C VAL A 375 8.17 4.46 16.70
N PHE A 376 8.67 3.55 15.87
CA PHE A 376 8.85 3.77 14.44
C PHE A 376 7.49 4.05 13.74
N GLU A 377 6.45 3.24 14.04
CA GLU A 377 5.10 3.48 13.50
C GLU A 377 4.56 4.84 13.96
N LEU A 378 4.74 5.17 15.24
CA LEU A 378 4.33 6.47 15.79
C LEU A 378 5.05 7.64 15.10
N ASN A 379 6.36 7.56 14.90
CA ASN A 379 7.14 8.58 14.21
C ASN A 379 6.69 8.74 12.75
N ASN A 380 6.37 7.66 12.06
CA ASN A 380 5.81 7.68 10.71
C ASN A 380 4.43 8.36 10.65
N LEU A 381 3.55 8.06 11.61
CA LEU A 381 2.26 8.73 11.79
C LEU A 381 2.41 10.24 11.91
N ILE A 382 3.26 10.66 12.83
CA ILE A 382 3.53 12.07 13.12
C ILE A 382 4.12 12.76 11.91
N GLY A 383 4.97 12.09 11.16
CA GLY A 383 5.55 12.61 9.93
C GLY A 383 4.54 12.93 8.80
N ARG A 384 3.31 12.46 8.91
CA ARG A 384 2.21 12.80 7.97
C ARG A 384 1.44 14.06 8.37
N VAL A 385 1.72 14.61 9.54
CA VAL A 385 1.06 15.80 10.06
C VAL A 385 1.81 17.05 9.65
N GLY A 386 1.09 18.03 9.12
CA GLY A 386 1.67 19.22 8.53
C GLY A 386 2.32 18.95 7.18
N ARG A 387 2.47 19.97 6.38
CA ARG A 387 3.19 19.92 5.10
C ARG A 387 4.06 21.13 4.93
N LEU A 388 5.13 20.93 4.17
CA LEU A 388 5.93 22.02 3.67
C LEU A 388 5.05 22.91 2.78
N ASN A 389 4.65 24.05 3.32
CA ASN A 389 4.03 25.14 2.58
C ASN A 389 4.83 26.40 2.84
N ILE A 390 5.68 26.75 1.89
CA ILE A 390 6.62 27.86 1.99
C ILE A 390 5.87 29.20 2.11
N ASN A 391 4.74 29.31 1.41
CA ASN A 391 3.97 30.55 1.34
C ASN A 391 3.04 30.78 2.53
N SER A 392 2.55 29.70 3.14
CA SER A 392 1.63 29.73 4.27
C SER A 392 1.89 28.56 5.22
N PRO A 393 2.97 28.62 6.01
CA PRO A 393 3.29 27.58 6.98
C PRO A 393 2.18 27.39 8.00
N THR A 394 1.72 26.15 8.19
CA THR A 394 0.69 25.80 9.17
C THR A 394 1.20 24.76 10.14
N LYS A 395 1.02 25.01 11.46
CA LYS A 395 1.40 24.06 12.51
C LYS A 395 0.62 22.77 12.38
N GLY A 396 1.31 21.64 12.48
CA GLY A 396 0.70 20.36 12.76
C GLY A 396 0.38 20.23 14.25
N GLU A 397 -0.80 19.71 14.58
CA GLU A 397 -1.23 19.47 15.96
C GLU A 397 -1.36 17.96 16.19
N ILE A 398 -0.71 17.46 17.24
CA ILE A 398 -0.69 16.04 17.59
C ILE A 398 -1.27 15.88 19.00
N TYR A 399 -2.23 14.97 19.12
CA TYR A 399 -2.92 14.66 20.36
C TYR A 399 -2.80 13.17 20.68
N PHE A 400 -2.36 12.87 21.90
CA PHE A 400 -2.35 11.51 22.43
C PHE A 400 -3.52 11.31 23.39
N LEU A 401 -4.28 10.21 23.20
CA LEU A 401 -5.37 9.90 24.11
C LEU A 401 -4.89 9.25 25.41
N THR A 402 -3.76 8.55 25.38
CA THR A 402 -3.22 7.82 26.53
C THR A 402 -1.84 8.33 26.90
N GLU A 403 -1.52 8.36 28.19
CA GLU A 403 -0.16 8.70 28.66
C GLU A 403 0.85 7.68 28.16
N GLU A 404 0.48 6.37 28.07
CA GLU A 404 1.33 5.32 27.48
C GLU A 404 1.83 5.70 26.07
N THR A 405 0.93 6.15 25.19
CA THR A 405 1.31 6.58 23.84
C THR A 405 2.22 7.82 23.86
N LYS A 406 1.98 8.73 24.81
CA LYS A 406 2.80 9.94 24.94
C LYS A 406 4.22 9.60 25.44
N GLU A 407 4.33 8.69 26.40
CA GLU A 407 5.62 8.18 26.92
C GLU A 407 6.38 7.39 25.85
N MET A 408 5.67 6.68 24.96
CA MET A 408 6.25 5.97 23.84
C MET A 408 6.88 6.91 22.81
N TYR A 409 6.44 8.17 22.71
CA TYR A 409 6.92 9.10 21.70
C TYR A 409 8.41 9.44 21.88
N SER A 410 9.23 8.99 20.94
CA SER A 410 10.67 9.26 20.89
C SER A 410 11.09 9.65 19.47
N PRO A 411 11.15 10.95 19.15
CA PRO A 411 11.47 11.42 17.80
C PRO A 411 12.92 11.15 17.38
N ASP A 412 13.78 10.80 18.32
CA ASP A 412 15.21 10.51 18.09
C ASP A 412 15.50 9.00 18.03
N GLU A 413 14.50 8.17 18.26
CA GLU A 413 14.62 6.72 18.14
C GLU A 413 14.45 6.29 16.69
N TRP A 414 15.58 5.99 16.07
CA TRP A 414 15.66 5.52 14.70
C TRP A 414 16.10 4.05 14.69
N ILE A 415 15.63 3.32 13.70
CA ILE A 415 15.92 1.88 13.58
C ILE A 415 17.25 1.62 12.91
N GLU A 416 17.83 0.47 13.22
CA GLU A 416 18.90 -0.16 12.43
C GLU A 416 18.27 -1.22 11.54
N LEU A 417 18.69 -1.27 10.29
CA LEU A 417 18.13 -2.13 9.28
C LEU A 417 19.16 -3.17 8.85
N ASN A 418 18.84 -4.44 9.09
CA ASN A 418 19.61 -5.56 8.59
C ASN A 418 18.82 -6.24 7.47
N ILE A 419 19.35 -6.14 6.24
CA ILE A 419 18.74 -6.74 5.07
C ILE A 419 19.40 -8.09 4.81
N LEU A 420 18.59 -9.15 4.83
CA LEU A 420 19.03 -10.50 4.50
C LEU A 420 19.15 -10.66 3.00
N TYR A 421 20.30 -11.08 2.53
CA TYR A 421 20.59 -11.28 1.11
C TYR A 421 20.31 -12.72 0.63
N GLU A 422 20.41 -13.71 1.53
CA GLU A 422 20.24 -15.12 1.20
C GLU A 422 18.80 -15.62 1.41
N GLN A 423 18.21 -16.20 0.35
CA GLN A 423 16.82 -16.67 0.34
C GLN A 423 16.60 -17.86 1.29
N GLU A 424 17.58 -18.71 1.49
CA GLU A 424 17.48 -19.88 2.37
C GLU A 424 17.30 -19.49 3.84
N GLU A 425 17.89 -18.39 4.27
CA GLU A 425 17.70 -17.85 5.63
C GLU A 425 16.28 -17.30 5.83
N LEU A 426 15.66 -16.73 4.80
CA LEU A 426 14.28 -16.23 4.85
C LEU A 426 13.24 -17.36 4.84
N LEU A 427 13.52 -18.46 4.14
CA LEU A 427 12.62 -19.62 4.06
C LEU A 427 12.62 -20.44 5.34
N SER A 428 13.74 -20.42 6.09
CA SER A 428 13.88 -21.18 7.35
C SER A 428 13.18 -20.52 8.54
N SER A 429 12.75 -19.25 8.41
CA SER A 429 12.10 -18.53 9.50
C SER A 429 10.64 -18.96 9.67
N ASN A 430 10.40 -19.93 10.56
CA ASN A 430 9.06 -20.29 11.03
C ASN A 430 8.59 -19.36 12.16
N LYS A 431 7.33 -18.98 12.12
CA LYS A 431 6.66 -18.01 12.99
C LYS A 431 6.35 -18.50 14.43
N GLU A 432 6.67 -19.72 14.75
CA GLU A 432 6.37 -20.23 16.11
C GLU A 432 7.42 -19.83 17.15
N ASP A 433 8.60 -19.32 16.72
CA ASP A 433 9.68 -18.91 17.62
C ASP A 433 10.16 -17.48 17.32
N GLU A 434 9.55 -16.50 17.97
CA GLU A 434 10.02 -15.10 18.00
C GLU A 434 11.42 -14.95 18.63
N SER A 435 11.90 -15.98 19.33
CA SER A 435 13.23 -16.00 19.96
C SER A 435 14.37 -16.30 19.00
N LEU A 436 14.11 -16.83 17.81
CA LEU A 436 15.13 -17.30 16.86
C LEU A 436 15.87 -16.18 16.11
N TYR A 437 15.32 -14.98 16.07
CA TYR A 437 15.98 -13.84 15.42
C TYR A 437 17.02 -13.13 16.29
N LEU A 438 17.01 -13.41 17.59
CA LEU A 438 17.98 -12.83 18.55
C LEU A 438 19.19 -13.73 18.79
N GLU A 439 19.14 -15.00 18.42
CA GLU A 439 20.26 -15.93 18.57
C GLU A 439 20.46 -16.85 17.35
N LYS A 440 21.62 -16.74 16.73
CA LYS A 440 22.12 -17.45 15.55
C LYS A 440 22.14 -18.98 15.68
N LYS A 441 21.01 -19.67 15.55
CA LYS A 441 21.02 -21.10 15.22
C LYS A 441 19.78 -21.46 14.41
N PRO A 442 19.89 -21.93 13.15
CA PRO A 442 18.78 -22.57 12.47
C PRO A 442 18.40 -23.83 13.23
N ASP A 443 17.11 -23.94 13.57
CA ASP A 443 16.60 -25.14 14.24
C ASP A 443 16.68 -26.36 13.30
N MET A 444 17.16 -27.50 13.80
CA MET A 444 17.26 -28.74 13.00
C MET A 444 15.90 -29.18 12.43
N ASP A 445 14.78 -28.86 13.09
CA ASP A 445 13.43 -29.24 12.64
C ASP A 445 12.94 -28.46 11.40
N VAL A 446 13.37 -27.22 11.24
CA VAL A 446 12.99 -26.39 10.09
C VAL A 446 13.74 -26.84 8.83
N ASN A 447 15.02 -27.09 8.95
CA ASN A 447 15.83 -27.61 7.83
C ASN A 447 15.31 -28.99 7.40
N SER A 448 14.90 -29.85 8.35
CA SER A 448 14.29 -31.14 8.05
C SER A 448 12.97 -31.01 7.29
N SER A 449 12.17 -29.99 7.59
CA SER A 449 10.89 -29.71 6.89
C SER A 449 11.11 -29.23 5.45
N ILE A 450 12.08 -28.33 5.24
CA ILE A 450 12.45 -27.84 3.90
C ILE A 450 13.02 -28.97 3.05
N ASP A 451 13.91 -29.76 3.61
CA ASP A 451 14.51 -30.92 2.90
C ASP A 451 13.48 -31.97 2.57
N ASN A 452 12.46 -32.14 3.41
CA ASN A 452 11.36 -33.04 3.12
C ASN A 452 10.51 -32.56 1.95
N VAL A 453 10.16 -31.26 1.92
CA VAL A 453 9.43 -30.66 0.79
C VAL A 453 10.26 -30.72 -0.49
N LYS A 454 11.56 -30.36 -0.45
CA LYS A 454 12.47 -30.48 -1.59
C LYS A 454 12.52 -31.92 -2.13
N ARG A 455 12.58 -32.88 -1.23
CA ARG A 455 12.61 -34.33 -1.57
C ARG A 455 11.29 -34.77 -2.19
N GLN A 456 10.15 -34.42 -1.60
CA GLN A 456 8.84 -34.74 -2.16
C GLN A 456 8.65 -34.14 -3.55
N LEU A 457 9.01 -32.89 -3.78
CA LEU A 457 8.94 -32.26 -5.10
C LEU A 457 9.79 -33.00 -6.12
N LYS A 458 11.05 -33.31 -5.78
CA LYS A 458 11.98 -33.98 -6.70
C LYS A 458 11.63 -35.43 -6.94
N ASP A 459 11.40 -36.22 -5.90
CA ASP A 459 11.28 -37.67 -5.99
C ASP A 459 9.88 -38.13 -6.45
N ILE A 460 8.83 -37.37 -6.10
CA ILE A 460 7.44 -37.74 -6.43
C ILE A 460 6.94 -36.97 -7.65
N PHE A 461 7.23 -35.69 -7.75
CA PHE A 461 6.66 -34.80 -8.77
C PHE A 461 7.66 -34.40 -9.86
N HIS A 462 8.94 -34.72 -9.70
CA HIS A 462 10.03 -34.35 -10.61
C HIS A 462 10.17 -32.86 -10.85
N ILE A 463 9.86 -32.04 -9.82
CA ILE A 463 9.93 -30.56 -9.81
C ILE A 463 11.20 -30.13 -9.10
N GLU A 464 11.98 -29.26 -9.72
CA GLU A 464 13.13 -28.62 -9.05
C GLU A 464 12.66 -27.47 -8.16
N TYR A 465 13.19 -27.41 -6.93
CA TYR A 465 12.77 -26.42 -5.95
C TYR A 465 13.03 -24.96 -6.39
N LYS A 466 13.95 -24.76 -7.33
CA LYS A 466 14.23 -23.45 -7.93
C LYS A 466 12.97 -22.82 -8.56
N GLU A 467 12.11 -23.61 -9.18
CA GLU A 467 10.88 -23.12 -9.81
C GLU A 467 9.83 -22.65 -8.80
N VAL A 468 9.81 -23.26 -7.61
CA VAL A 468 8.99 -22.78 -6.49
C VAL A 468 9.39 -21.35 -6.10
N LEU A 469 10.69 -21.09 -6.10
CA LEU A 469 11.22 -19.75 -5.80
C LEU A 469 10.93 -18.76 -6.93
N GLU A 470 11.08 -19.20 -8.18
CA GLU A 470 10.82 -18.35 -9.36
C GLU A 470 9.35 -17.94 -9.46
N LEU A 471 8.43 -18.82 -9.10
CA LEU A 471 6.99 -18.54 -9.06
C LEU A 471 6.54 -17.80 -7.77
N GLY A 472 7.46 -17.53 -6.84
CA GLY A 472 7.13 -16.85 -5.58
C GLY A 472 6.15 -17.63 -4.68
N ILE A 473 6.18 -18.98 -4.76
CA ILE A 473 5.26 -19.83 -3.98
C ILE A 473 5.63 -19.79 -2.50
N GLU A 474 4.66 -19.48 -1.67
CA GLU A 474 4.82 -19.52 -0.22
C GLU A 474 5.06 -20.94 0.28
N PHE A 475 6.15 -21.15 1.02
CA PHE A 475 6.55 -22.47 1.51
C PHE A 475 5.43 -23.19 2.29
N ASN A 476 4.76 -22.48 3.20
CA ASN A 476 3.70 -23.08 4.01
C ASN A 476 2.46 -23.47 3.18
N VAL A 477 2.12 -22.70 2.15
CA VAL A 477 1.03 -23.04 1.21
C VAL A 477 1.39 -24.29 0.44
N LEU A 478 2.61 -24.34 -0.11
CA LEU A 478 3.10 -25.50 -0.85
C LEU A 478 3.15 -26.76 0.03
N LYS A 479 3.74 -26.66 1.23
CA LYS A 479 3.81 -27.78 2.18
C LYS A 479 2.43 -28.36 2.48
N LYS A 480 1.48 -27.51 2.83
CA LYS A 480 0.10 -27.93 3.13
C LYS A 480 -0.64 -28.46 1.91
N PHE A 481 -0.38 -27.88 0.73
CA PHE A 481 -0.92 -28.40 -0.51
C PHE A 481 -0.40 -29.81 -0.79
N LEU A 482 0.90 -30.06 -0.64
CA LEU A 482 1.50 -31.39 -0.81
C LEU A 482 0.89 -32.40 0.17
N GLU A 483 0.72 -32.03 1.44
CA GLU A 483 0.07 -32.87 2.47
C GLU A 483 -1.39 -33.24 2.09
N LYS A 484 -2.09 -32.33 1.39
CA LYS A 484 -3.50 -32.47 1.01
C LYS A 484 -3.72 -32.75 -0.48
N TYR A 485 -2.67 -32.97 -1.25
CA TYR A 485 -2.71 -33.10 -2.71
C TYR A 485 -3.82 -34.03 -3.20
N ASN A 486 -3.79 -35.29 -2.75
CA ASN A 486 -4.80 -36.29 -3.16
C ASN A 486 -6.23 -35.94 -2.69
N GLU A 487 -6.35 -35.28 -1.54
CA GLU A 487 -7.65 -34.90 -1.00
C GLU A 487 -8.26 -33.73 -1.80
N VAL A 488 -7.48 -32.70 -2.09
CA VAL A 488 -7.99 -31.49 -2.78
C VAL A 488 -8.20 -31.72 -4.27
N THR A 489 -7.32 -32.48 -4.94
CA THR A 489 -7.38 -32.68 -6.38
C THR A 489 -8.47 -33.67 -6.81
N ASN A 490 -8.81 -34.66 -5.97
CA ASN A 490 -9.80 -35.72 -6.31
C ASN A 490 -11.20 -35.49 -5.79
N LYS A 491 -11.48 -34.40 -5.04
CA LYS A 491 -12.84 -34.08 -4.59
C LYS A 491 -13.74 -33.64 -5.76
N LYS A 492 -15.01 -34.04 -5.66
CA LYS A 492 -16.05 -33.74 -6.68
C LYS A 492 -16.97 -32.56 -6.32
N SER A 493 -16.71 -31.89 -5.22
CA SER A 493 -17.52 -30.75 -4.74
C SER A 493 -16.65 -29.51 -4.65
N ASP A 494 -17.02 -28.49 -5.42
CA ASP A 494 -16.40 -27.16 -5.42
C ASP A 494 -16.39 -26.52 -4.03
N PHE A 495 -17.52 -26.55 -3.33
CA PHE A 495 -17.61 -26.05 -1.95
C PHE A 495 -16.60 -26.74 -1.01
N LYS A 496 -16.48 -28.07 -1.10
CA LYS A 496 -15.53 -28.81 -0.24
C LYS A 496 -14.08 -28.50 -0.61
N ILE A 497 -13.76 -28.27 -1.89
CA ILE A 497 -12.44 -27.91 -2.37
C ILE A 497 -12.10 -26.49 -1.89
N ILE A 498 -12.98 -25.52 -2.09
CA ILE A 498 -12.78 -24.15 -1.63
C ILE A 498 -12.56 -24.10 -0.10
N ASN A 499 -13.33 -24.89 0.66
CA ASN A 499 -13.13 -24.99 2.11
C ASN A 499 -11.80 -25.65 2.50
N LEU A 500 -11.33 -26.68 1.78
CA LEU A 500 -10.01 -27.23 2.00
C LEU A 500 -8.89 -26.21 1.72
N ILE A 501 -8.98 -25.51 0.60
CA ILE A 501 -8.01 -24.45 0.30
C ILE A 501 -8.04 -23.38 1.40
N LYS A 502 -9.23 -22.92 1.76
CA LYS A 502 -9.46 -21.85 2.74
C LYS A 502 -9.00 -22.19 4.16
N PHE A 503 -9.26 -23.43 4.62
CA PHE A 503 -9.04 -23.79 6.02
C PHE A 503 -7.80 -24.64 6.28
N ASP A 504 -7.38 -25.43 5.31
CA ASP A 504 -6.34 -26.43 5.50
C ASP A 504 -5.06 -26.11 4.74
N ILE A 505 -5.14 -25.41 3.61
CA ILE A 505 -3.97 -25.09 2.78
C ILE A 505 -3.45 -23.68 3.06
N ILE A 506 -4.33 -22.67 3.08
CA ILE A 506 -3.91 -21.28 3.30
C ILE A 506 -3.56 -21.04 4.77
N PRO A 507 -2.35 -20.53 5.09
CA PRO A 507 -1.93 -20.21 6.45
C PRO A 507 -2.66 -18.97 6.99
N GLY A 508 -2.71 -18.82 8.32
CA GLY A 508 -3.23 -17.61 8.99
C GLY A 508 -4.76 -17.56 9.17
N LYS A 509 -5.47 -18.66 8.88
CA LYS A 509 -6.93 -18.76 8.94
C LYS A 509 -7.62 -18.20 10.20
N LYS A 510 -7.03 -18.40 11.37
CA LYS A 510 -7.63 -17.94 12.63
C LYS A 510 -7.76 -16.43 12.76
N GLN A 511 -6.84 -15.68 12.17
CA GLN A 511 -6.85 -14.20 12.26
C GLN A 511 -7.77 -13.55 11.22
N TYR A 512 -7.75 -14.03 9.99
CA TYR A 512 -8.56 -13.48 8.92
C TYR A 512 -10.05 -13.82 9.10
N LEU A 513 -10.36 -15.05 9.49
CA LEU A 513 -11.72 -15.56 9.63
C LEU A 513 -12.31 -15.36 11.03
N SER A 514 -11.50 -15.15 12.08
CA SER A 514 -12.01 -14.93 13.45
C SER A 514 -12.83 -13.64 13.60
N GLY A 515 -12.64 -12.67 12.73
CA GLY A 515 -13.45 -11.45 12.67
C GLY A 515 -14.81 -11.61 12.01
N LEU A 516 -15.06 -12.77 11.37
CA LEU A 516 -16.28 -13.07 10.62
C LEU A 516 -17.39 -13.72 11.47
N LYS A 517 -17.20 -13.86 12.78
CA LYS A 517 -18.19 -14.47 13.68
C LYS A 517 -19.30 -13.49 14.03
N ILE A 518 -20.48 -13.68 13.45
CA ILE A 518 -21.71 -13.12 13.97
C ILE A 518 -22.31 -14.21 14.88
N LYS A 519 -22.16 -14.08 16.18
CA LYS A 519 -22.57 -15.10 17.18
C LYS A 519 -24.02 -15.59 17.04
N LYS A 520 -24.90 -14.76 16.51
CA LYS A 520 -26.34 -15.06 16.35
C LYS A 520 -26.62 -15.88 15.08
N TYR A 521 -25.77 -15.76 14.06
CA TYR A 521 -25.99 -16.33 12.73
C TYR A 521 -24.91 -17.33 12.31
N SER A 522 -24.11 -17.80 13.25
CA SER A 522 -23.10 -18.91 13.18
C SER A 522 -22.45 -19.15 11.82
N PHE A 523 -21.80 -18.12 11.23
CA PHE A 523 -21.15 -18.26 9.93
C PHE A 523 -19.95 -19.19 9.93
N TRP A 524 -19.28 -19.39 11.08
CA TRP A 524 -17.99 -20.03 11.15
C TRP A 524 -17.76 -20.68 12.52
N GLU A 525 -18.38 -21.81 12.84
CA GLU A 525 -18.00 -22.63 14.00
C GLU A 525 -17.12 -23.81 13.59
N GLU A 526 -16.01 -24.00 14.30
CA GLU A 526 -15.20 -25.22 14.19
C GLU A 526 -16.06 -26.40 14.64
N GLY A 527 -16.48 -27.27 13.70
CA GLY A 527 -17.06 -28.56 14.00
C GLY A 527 -18.44 -28.90 13.43
N SER A 528 -19.24 -27.95 12.95
CA SER A 528 -20.54 -28.24 12.36
C SER A 528 -20.47 -28.20 10.83
N LYS A 529 -20.67 -29.34 10.18
CA LYS A 529 -20.36 -29.53 8.76
C LYS A 529 -21.49 -29.25 7.77
N GLU A 530 -22.71 -29.03 8.17
CA GLU A 530 -23.87 -29.03 7.28
C GLU A 530 -24.72 -27.74 7.25
N GLU A 531 -24.71 -26.90 8.27
CA GLU A 531 -25.54 -25.68 8.31
C GLU A 531 -24.92 -24.44 7.64
N TYR A 532 -23.67 -24.48 7.23
CA TYR A 532 -22.90 -23.34 6.69
C TYR A 532 -23.06 -23.10 5.20
N LEU A 533 -23.70 -24.01 4.49
CA LEU A 533 -23.78 -24.05 3.03
C LEU A 533 -24.52 -22.85 2.42
N GLU A 534 -25.40 -22.18 3.17
CA GLU A 534 -26.30 -21.21 2.58
C GLU A 534 -25.81 -19.76 2.62
N ILE A 535 -24.85 -19.45 3.50
CA ILE A 535 -24.30 -18.07 3.64
C ILE A 535 -22.80 -18.08 3.95
N ASP A 536 -21.99 -18.72 3.14
CA ASP A 536 -20.53 -18.54 3.15
C ASP A 536 -20.18 -17.40 2.18
N PRO A 537 -19.80 -16.19 2.67
CA PRO A 537 -19.53 -15.06 1.79
C PRO A 537 -18.41 -15.33 0.78
N VAL A 538 -17.36 -16.07 1.17
CA VAL A 538 -16.25 -16.43 0.26
C VAL A 538 -16.78 -17.30 -0.88
N TYR A 539 -17.52 -18.35 -0.55
CA TYR A 539 -18.07 -19.24 -1.57
C TYR A 539 -19.08 -18.50 -2.46
N LEU A 540 -19.98 -17.73 -1.86
CA LEU A 540 -21.02 -17.00 -2.61
C LEU A 540 -20.42 -15.94 -3.54
N LEU A 541 -19.38 -15.23 -3.13
CA LEU A 541 -18.69 -14.27 -4.01
C LEU A 541 -18.03 -14.96 -5.20
N LEU A 542 -17.45 -16.14 -5.00
CA LEU A 542 -16.80 -16.91 -6.08
C LEU A 542 -17.79 -17.47 -7.12
N VAL A 543 -18.99 -17.92 -6.67
CA VAL A 543 -19.93 -18.62 -7.56
C VAL A 543 -21.13 -17.77 -8.02
N SER A 544 -21.33 -16.59 -7.40
CA SER A 544 -22.48 -15.73 -7.70
C SER A 544 -22.12 -14.66 -8.71
N THR A 545 -22.93 -14.51 -9.74
CA THR A 545 -22.84 -13.41 -10.71
C THR A 545 -23.40 -12.09 -10.17
N SER A 546 -24.04 -12.10 -9.00
CA SER A 546 -24.70 -10.92 -8.41
C SER A 546 -23.79 -10.04 -7.56
N GLY A 547 -22.51 -10.40 -7.46
CA GLY A 547 -21.51 -9.60 -6.74
C GLY A 547 -21.81 -9.37 -5.25
N ILE A 548 -21.20 -8.33 -4.68
CA ILE A 548 -21.31 -7.95 -3.26
C ILE A 548 -22.77 -7.72 -2.86
N LYS A 549 -23.52 -6.93 -3.64
CA LYS A 549 -24.94 -6.63 -3.38
C LYS A 549 -25.77 -7.89 -3.26
N GLY A 550 -25.65 -8.81 -4.21
CA GLY A 550 -26.43 -10.04 -4.20
C GLY A 550 -26.12 -10.97 -3.02
N VAL A 551 -24.91 -10.97 -2.51
CA VAL A 551 -24.55 -11.71 -1.29
C VAL A 551 -25.21 -11.08 -0.05
N ILE A 552 -25.24 -9.75 0.03
CA ILE A 552 -25.91 -9.01 1.12
C ILE A 552 -27.43 -9.23 1.07
N ASP A 553 -28.04 -9.14 -0.10
CA ASP A 553 -29.48 -9.36 -0.27
C ASP A 553 -29.91 -10.78 0.12
N ARG A 554 -29.10 -11.80 -0.16
CA ARG A 554 -29.33 -13.18 0.29
C ARG A 554 -29.32 -13.29 1.82
N PHE A 555 -28.47 -12.54 2.50
CA PHE A 555 -28.45 -12.50 3.96
C PHE A 555 -29.75 -11.91 4.51
N GLU A 556 -30.22 -10.77 3.99
CA GLU A 556 -31.49 -10.16 4.41
C GLU A 556 -32.67 -11.09 4.15
N GLN A 557 -32.74 -11.74 2.99
CA GLN A 557 -33.78 -12.68 2.66
C GLN A 557 -33.85 -13.85 3.63
N LYS A 558 -32.67 -14.35 4.06
CA LYS A 558 -32.61 -15.48 5.00
C LYS A 558 -32.87 -15.07 6.45
N TYR A 559 -32.47 -13.86 6.82
CA TYR A 559 -32.57 -13.33 8.18
C TYR A 559 -33.38 -12.01 8.20
N PRO A 560 -34.70 -12.04 7.94
CA PRO A 560 -35.51 -10.82 7.86
C PRO A 560 -35.58 -10.04 9.18
N ASP A 561 -35.29 -10.70 10.31
CA ASP A 561 -35.24 -10.08 11.65
C ASP A 561 -33.88 -9.49 12.00
N ALA A 562 -32.90 -9.48 11.08
CA ALA A 562 -31.59 -8.88 11.29
C ALA A 562 -31.72 -7.37 11.48
N ASN A 563 -31.14 -6.87 12.57
CA ASN A 563 -31.13 -5.43 12.83
C ASN A 563 -29.98 -4.72 12.08
N LYS A 564 -29.99 -3.39 12.08
CA LYS A 564 -28.98 -2.56 11.41
C LYS A 564 -27.54 -2.94 11.80
N ALA A 565 -27.28 -3.27 13.06
CA ALA A 565 -25.93 -3.66 13.51
C ALA A 565 -25.53 -5.04 12.95
N ASP A 566 -26.47 -5.99 12.85
CA ASP A 566 -26.23 -7.30 12.24
C ASP A 566 -25.92 -7.15 10.74
N ILE A 567 -26.68 -6.31 10.03
CA ILE A 567 -26.48 -6.00 8.61
C ILE A 567 -25.10 -5.37 8.37
N ASN A 568 -24.72 -4.38 9.17
CA ASN A 568 -23.40 -3.74 9.05
C ASN A 568 -22.27 -4.73 9.30
N LEU A 569 -22.40 -5.58 10.31
CA LEU A 569 -21.40 -6.61 10.59
C LEU A 569 -21.29 -7.61 9.44
N PHE A 570 -22.40 -7.93 8.78
CA PHE A 570 -22.40 -8.80 7.60
C PHE A 570 -21.77 -8.12 6.39
N ILE A 571 -22.06 -6.84 6.13
CA ILE A 571 -21.41 -6.05 5.08
C ILE A 571 -19.88 -6.04 5.27
N ASP A 572 -19.41 -5.75 6.49
CA ASP A 572 -17.99 -5.80 6.83
C ASP A 572 -17.40 -7.21 6.59
N THR A 573 -18.19 -8.25 6.82
CA THR A 573 -17.81 -9.65 6.57
C THR A 573 -17.66 -9.92 5.08
N VAL A 574 -18.57 -9.43 4.24
CA VAL A 574 -18.52 -9.58 2.78
C VAL A 574 -17.29 -8.88 2.21
N PHE A 575 -16.99 -7.65 2.64
CA PHE A 575 -15.78 -6.95 2.19
C PHE A 575 -14.49 -7.65 2.64
N LYS A 576 -14.47 -8.22 3.86
CA LYS A 576 -13.33 -9.06 4.29
C LYS A 576 -13.20 -10.33 3.46
N ALA A 577 -14.31 -10.94 3.07
CA ALA A 577 -14.29 -12.11 2.20
C ALA A 577 -13.76 -11.75 0.80
N ASP A 578 -14.13 -10.60 0.26
CA ASP A 578 -13.59 -10.06 -0.99
C ASP A 578 -12.07 -9.90 -0.92
N GLU A 579 -11.56 -9.21 0.09
CA GLU A 579 -10.11 -9.06 0.34
C GLU A 579 -9.41 -10.41 0.55
N PHE A 580 -10.05 -11.34 1.28
CA PHE A 580 -9.50 -12.67 1.51
C PHE A 580 -9.35 -13.46 0.21
N ILE A 581 -10.33 -13.41 -0.68
CA ILE A 581 -10.25 -14.08 -1.99
C ILE A 581 -9.10 -13.48 -2.80
N LYS A 582 -9.02 -12.16 -2.87
CA LYS A 582 -8.04 -11.44 -3.71
C LYS A 582 -6.59 -11.62 -3.25
N PHE A 583 -6.33 -11.64 -1.95
CA PHE A 583 -4.98 -11.58 -1.40
C PHE A 583 -4.52 -12.84 -0.66
N GLN A 584 -5.41 -13.69 -0.20
CA GLN A 584 -5.05 -14.89 0.52
C GLN A 584 -5.38 -16.17 -0.25
N LEU A 585 -6.63 -16.31 -0.67
CA LEU A 585 -7.07 -17.50 -1.38
C LEU A 585 -6.32 -17.66 -2.73
N SER A 586 -6.01 -16.53 -3.36
CA SER A 586 -5.21 -16.46 -4.59
C SER A 586 -3.80 -17.06 -4.48
N LYS A 587 -3.24 -17.22 -3.29
CA LYS A 587 -1.93 -17.88 -3.09
C LYS A 587 -1.89 -19.34 -3.58
N ILE A 588 -3.03 -19.95 -3.83
CA ILE A 588 -3.11 -21.29 -4.44
C ILE A 588 -2.77 -21.26 -5.93
N ILE A 589 -2.90 -20.12 -6.61
CA ILE A 589 -2.72 -20.01 -8.08
C ILE A 589 -1.29 -20.34 -8.50
N PRO A 590 -0.21 -19.77 -7.91
CA PRO A 590 1.15 -20.15 -8.27
C PRO A 590 1.45 -21.63 -8.04
N VAL A 591 0.85 -22.24 -7.00
CA VAL A 591 0.97 -23.69 -6.76
C VAL A 591 0.29 -24.48 -7.87
N PHE A 592 -0.92 -24.08 -8.26
CA PHE A 592 -1.63 -24.66 -9.40
C PHE A 592 -0.82 -24.55 -10.69
N THR A 593 -0.30 -23.36 -10.99
CA THR A 593 0.54 -23.10 -12.18
C THR A 593 1.76 -24.02 -12.22
N LEU A 594 2.45 -24.20 -11.08
CA LEU A 594 3.58 -25.10 -10.97
C LEU A 594 3.19 -26.54 -11.37
N PHE A 595 2.10 -27.05 -10.81
CA PHE A 595 1.65 -28.44 -11.07
C PHE A 595 1.09 -28.61 -12.49
N ASP A 596 0.44 -27.60 -13.05
CA ASP A 596 -0.08 -27.62 -14.42
C ASP A 596 1.07 -27.59 -15.45
N ASN A 597 2.10 -26.77 -15.23
CA ASN A 597 3.30 -26.72 -16.08
C ASN A 597 4.00 -28.08 -16.23
N TYR A 598 3.95 -28.90 -15.19
CA TYR A 598 4.50 -30.27 -15.20
C TYR A 598 3.48 -31.33 -15.63
N ASN A 599 2.29 -30.95 -16.10
CA ASN A 599 1.20 -31.84 -16.49
C ASN A 599 0.81 -32.86 -15.40
N LEU A 600 0.91 -32.47 -14.14
CA LEU A 600 0.58 -33.34 -13.00
C LEU A 600 -0.92 -33.34 -12.67
N LEU A 601 -1.71 -32.46 -13.29
CA LEU A 601 -3.15 -32.36 -13.12
C LEU A 601 -3.86 -32.97 -14.35
N ASP A 602 -4.50 -34.11 -14.16
CA ASP A 602 -5.36 -34.71 -15.16
C ASP A 602 -6.64 -33.92 -15.35
N LYS A 603 -6.86 -33.38 -16.55
CA LYS A 603 -7.97 -32.46 -16.86
C LYS A 603 -9.36 -33.02 -16.57
N GLU A 604 -9.54 -34.33 -16.75
CA GLU A 604 -10.83 -35.00 -16.48
C GLU A 604 -10.97 -35.39 -15.00
N LYS A 605 -9.93 -35.94 -14.43
CA LYS A 605 -9.90 -36.43 -13.04
C LYS A 605 -9.94 -35.31 -12.01
N ASN A 606 -9.21 -34.22 -12.26
CA ASN A 606 -9.05 -33.08 -11.37
C ASN A 606 -9.91 -31.89 -11.80
N LYS A 607 -10.85 -32.06 -12.70
CA LYS A 607 -11.69 -31.00 -13.30
C LYS A 607 -12.29 -30.03 -12.27
N THR A 608 -12.84 -30.54 -11.17
CA THR A 608 -13.47 -29.70 -10.15
C THR A 608 -12.45 -28.80 -9.43
N PHE A 609 -11.26 -29.34 -9.13
CA PHE A 609 -10.17 -28.52 -8.53
C PHE A 609 -9.70 -27.43 -9.50
N ILE A 610 -9.46 -27.77 -10.76
CA ILE A 610 -9.09 -26.82 -11.81
C ILE A 610 -10.13 -25.69 -11.93
N GLN A 611 -11.42 -26.06 -11.96
CA GLN A 611 -12.51 -25.07 -12.00
C GLN A 611 -12.52 -24.15 -10.77
N CYS A 612 -12.27 -24.69 -9.55
CA CYS A 612 -12.20 -23.88 -8.35
C CYS A 612 -11.06 -22.86 -8.40
N VAL A 613 -9.88 -23.28 -8.90
CA VAL A 613 -8.73 -22.36 -9.04
C VAL A 613 -9.04 -21.27 -10.06
N HIS A 614 -9.65 -21.63 -11.20
CA HIS A 614 -10.06 -20.64 -12.20
C HIS A 614 -11.15 -19.67 -11.69
N LEU A 615 -12.06 -20.11 -10.81
CA LEU A 615 -13.00 -19.21 -10.15
C LEU A 615 -12.27 -18.20 -9.26
N ILE A 616 -11.27 -18.63 -8.50
CA ILE A 616 -10.45 -17.76 -7.65
C ILE A 616 -9.67 -16.77 -8.51
N GLU A 617 -9.07 -17.25 -9.60
CA GLU A 617 -8.30 -16.46 -10.55
C GLU A 617 -9.17 -15.38 -11.21
N THR A 618 -10.33 -15.78 -11.73
CA THR A 618 -11.28 -14.87 -12.39
C THR A 618 -11.84 -13.84 -11.41
N TYR A 619 -12.22 -14.26 -10.20
CA TYR A 619 -12.76 -13.35 -9.19
C TYR A 619 -11.72 -12.30 -8.77
N GLY A 620 -10.49 -12.71 -8.57
CA GLY A 620 -9.41 -11.81 -8.16
C GLY A 620 -8.91 -10.91 -9.28
N ASN A 621 -9.48 -10.99 -10.52
CA ASN A 621 -8.93 -10.35 -11.71
C ASN A 621 -7.40 -10.56 -11.81
N ILE A 622 -6.94 -11.73 -11.33
CA ILE A 622 -5.52 -12.08 -11.29
C ILE A 622 -5.06 -12.47 -12.68
N ALA A 623 -6.01 -12.96 -13.50
CA ALA A 623 -5.78 -13.16 -14.91
C ALA A 623 -5.51 -11.82 -15.60
N GLU A 624 -4.46 -11.79 -16.32
CA GLU A 624 -3.79 -10.79 -17.13
C GLU A 624 -4.74 -9.90 -17.96
N GLY A 625 -5.35 -8.87 -17.36
CA GLY A 625 -6.27 -8.02 -18.09
C GLY A 625 -6.20 -6.53 -17.66
N TYR A 626 -6.81 -5.69 -18.48
CA TYR A 626 -7.07 -4.29 -18.14
C TYR A 626 -7.97 -4.17 -16.91
N GLU A 627 -8.77 -5.19 -16.60
CA GLU A 627 -9.65 -5.28 -15.44
C GLU A 627 -8.91 -4.96 -14.15
N ARG A 628 -7.76 -5.63 -13.96
CA ARG A 628 -6.94 -5.43 -12.77
C ARG A 628 -6.39 -4.02 -12.65
N ILE A 629 -5.99 -3.44 -13.78
CA ILE A 629 -5.45 -2.08 -13.81
C ILE A 629 -6.54 -1.08 -13.40
N LEU A 630 -7.73 -1.23 -13.94
CA LEU A 630 -8.87 -0.36 -13.63
C LEU A 630 -9.32 -0.52 -12.17
N GLU A 631 -9.32 -1.75 -11.64
CA GLU A 631 -9.61 -2.01 -10.23
C GLU A 631 -8.57 -1.33 -9.32
N ASP A 632 -7.28 -1.47 -9.62
CA ASP A 632 -6.21 -0.81 -8.86
C ASP A 632 -6.32 0.72 -8.92
N MET A 633 -6.78 1.28 -10.04
CA MET A 633 -7.06 2.71 -10.17
C MET A 633 -8.25 3.15 -9.34
N GLY A 634 -9.09 2.21 -8.89
CA GLY A 634 -10.23 2.46 -8.02
C GLY A 634 -11.59 2.42 -8.71
N PHE A 635 -11.67 1.96 -9.96
CA PHE A 635 -12.99 1.81 -10.62
C PHE A 635 -13.80 0.70 -9.97
N PRO A 636 -15.10 0.91 -9.68
CA PRO A 636 -16.03 -0.15 -9.31
C PRO A 636 -16.21 -1.20 -10.42
N ASN A 637 -16.53 -2.44 -10.06
CA ASN A 637 -16.62 -3.56 -11.00
C ASN A 637 -17.60 -3.31 -12.18
N GLU A 638 -18.72 -2.66 -11.94
CA GLU A 638 -19.69 -2.30 -12.98
C GLU A 638 -19.14 -1.32 -13.98
N ASP A 639 -18.30 -0.37 -13.56
CA ASP A 639 -17.61 0.56 -14.46
C ASP A 639 -16.55 -0.16 -15.28
N ILE A 640 -15.79 -1.07 -14.66
CA ILE A 640 -14.76 -1.86 -15.34
C ILE A 640 -15.33 -2.58 -16.54
N LEU A 641 -16.49 -3.23 -16.40
CA LEU A 641 -17.17 -3.95 -17.49
C LEU A 641 -17.55 -3.04 -18.67
N LEU A 642 -17.95 -1.79 -18.38
CA LEU A 642 -18.26 -0.80 -19.40
C LEU A 642 -16.99 -0.27 -20.09
N ILE A 643 -15.97 0.04 -19.27
CA ILE A 643 -14.72 0.67 -19.74
C ILE A 643 -13.94 -0.28 -20.64
N ILE A 644 -13.85 -1.57 -20.31
CA ILE A 644 -13.06 -2.55 -21.09
C ILE A 644 -13.48 -2.58 -22.55
N ASN A 645 -14.77 -2.62 -22.80
CA ASN A 645 -15.30 -2.65 -24.17
C ASN A 645 -15.03 -1.31 -24.93
N GLU A 646 -15.03 -0.19 -24.22
CA GLU A 646 -14.83 1.13 -24.83
C GLU A 646 -13.35 1.43 -25.04
N ILE A 647 -12.50 1.10 -24.08
CA ILE A 647 -11.05 1.43 -24.11
C ILE A 647 -10.32 0.78 -25.28
N GLN A 648 -10.84 -0.35 -25.81
CA GLN A 648 -10.32 -1.01 -27.00
C GLN A 648 -10.45 -0.14 -28.27
N LYS A 649 -11.39 0.79 -28.30
CA LYS A 649 -11.55 1.73 -29.45
C LYS A 649 -10.41 2.76 -29.55
N TYR A 650 -9.66 2.94 -28.49
CA TYR A 650 -8.56 3.90 -28.37
C TYR A 650 -7.19 3.21 -28.47
N GLU A 651 -7.06 2.21 -29.37
CA GLU A 651 -5.80 1.45 -29.53
C GLU A 651 -4.62 2.32 -29.96
N THR A 652 -4.89 3.42 -30.67
CA THR A 652 -3.87 4.37 -31.11
C THR A 652 -3.30 5.23 -29.98
N GLU A 653 -3.99 5.33 -28.86
CA GLU A 653 -3.51 6.08 -27.70
C GLU A 653 -2.50 5.24 -26.92
N VAL A 654 -1.36 5.83 -26.60
CA VAL A 654 -0.27 5.19 -25.87
C VAL A 654 -0.48 5.36 -24.37
N GLY A 655 -0.52 4.23 -23.65
CA GLY A 655 -0.72 4.19 -22.20
C GLY A 655 -2.19 4.19 -21.77
N THR A 656 -2.42 3.61 -20.61
CA THR A 656 -3.79 3.44 -20.05
C THR A 656 -4.40 4.78 -19.66
N GLU A 657 -3.61 5.69 -19.14
CA GLU A 657 -4.05 7.02 -18.69
C GLU A 657 -4.68 7.82 -19.82
N ARG A 658 -4.01 7.89 -20.98
CA ARG A 658 -4.53 8.61 -22.13
C ARG A 658 -5.83 8.00 -22.67
N LYS A 659 -5.94 6.68 -22.65
CA LYS A 659 -7.18 5.98 -23.03
C LYS A 659 -8.32 6.30 -22.07
N ILE A 660 -8.04 6.37 -20.77
CA ILE A 660 -9.02 6.73 -19.73
C ILE A 660 -9.47 8.18 -19.89
N MET A 661 -8.54 9.10 -20.15
CA MET A 661 -8.90 10.51 -20.39
C MET A 661 -9.87 10.68 -21.56
N LYS A 662 -9.74 9.88 -22.64
CA LYS A 662 -10.66 9.92 -23.79
C LYS A 662 -12.08 9.45 -23.46
N LEU A 663 -12.27 8.73 -22.36
CA LEU A 663 -13.61 8.28 -21.97
C LEU A 663 -14.55 9.44 -21.61
N ILE A 664 -14.03 10.61 -21.25
CA ILE A 664 -14.84 11.80 -20.92
C ILE A 664 -15.74 12.21 -22.09
N ASP A 665 -15.25 12.04 -23.32
CA ASP A 665 -15.96 12.37 -24.55
C ASP A 665 -16.78 11.18 -25.10
N SER A 666 -16.79 10.05 -24.40
CA SER A 666 -17.45 8.84 -24.85
C SER A 666 -18.89 8.75 -24.34
N ARG A 667 -19.73 8.00 -25.06
CA ARG A 667 -21.13 7.75 -24.65
C ARG A 667 -21.27 6.92 -23.36
N ILE A 668 -20.21 6.24 -22.94
CA ILE A 668 -20.25 5.46 -21.70
C ILE A 668 -20.05 6.34 -20.48
N TYR A 669 -19.45 7.53 -20.62
CA TYR A 669 -19.16 8.41 -19.48
C TYR A 669 -20.41 8.69 -18.64
N ASP A 670 -21.54 9.00 -19.30
CA ASP A 670 -22.81 9.25 -18.60
C ASP A 670 -23.33 8.03 -17.82
N LYS A 671 -22.93 6.82 -18.25
CA LYS A 671 -23.38 5.55 -17.65
C LYS A 671 -22.47 5.08 -16.50
N LEU A 672 -21.30 5.69 -16.35
CA LEU A 672 -20.37 5.34 -15.29
C LEU A 672 -20.91 5.78 -13.93
N SER A 673 -20.49 5.06 -12.91
CA SER A 673 -20.74 5.43 -11.53
C SER A 673 -20.15 6.80 -11.20
N PRO A 674 -20.62 7.48 -10.16
CA PRO A 674 -20.02 8.72 -9.69
C PRO A 674 -18.52 8.56 -9.35
N PHE A 675 -18.12 7.39 -8.86
CA PHE A 675 -16.71 7.08 -8.58
C PHE A 675 -15.87 7.03 -9.86
N GLY A 676 -16.36 6.32 -10.89
CA GLY A 676 -15.66 6.20 -12.17
C GLY A 676 -15.50 7.54 -12.88
N LYS A 677 -16.54 8.38 -12.87
CA LYS A 677 -16.49 9.74 -13.41
C LYS A 677 -15.37 10.56 -12.75
N ARG A 678 -15.32 10.56 -11.41
CA ARG A 678 -14.29 11.28 -10.65
C ARG A 678 -12.89 10.80 -10.94
N ILE A 679 -12.69 9.50 -11.09
CA ILE A 679 -11.37 8.96 -11.46
C ILE A 679 -10.92 9.51 -12.81
N ILE A 680 -11.80 9.51 -13.82
CA ILE A 680 -11.50 10.04 -15.15
C ILE A 680 -11.18 11.54 -15.08
N GLU A 681 -12.01 12.30 -14.37
CA GLU A 681 -11.82 13.74 -14.16
C GLU A 681 -10.49 14.04 -13.46
N SER A 682 -10.08 13.21 -12.52
CA SER A 682 -8.82 13.37 -11.79
C SER A 682 -7.58 13.26 -12.67
N TYR A 683 -7.65 12.54 -13.79
CA TYR A 683 -6.58 12.48 -14.79
C TYR A 683 -6.62 13.65 -15.76
N ASN A 684 -7.78 14.25 -16.01
CA ASN A 684 -7.92 15.41 -16.89
C ASN A 684 -7.59 16.74 -16.19
N ASN A 685 -7.69 16.82 -14.86
CA ASN A 685 -7.45 18.04 -14.08
C ASN A 685 -6.01 18.15 -13.53
N TYR A 686 -5.14 17.18 -13.84
CA TYR A 686 -3.72 17.21 -13.52
C TYR A 686 -2.98 17.87 -14.69
#